data_012c945d28c225f5fb9e291ab05457a2
#
_entry.id   012c945d28c225f5fb9e291ab05457a2
#
_cell.length_a   1.000
_cell.length_b   1.000
_cell.length_c   1.000
_cell.angle_alpha   90.00
_cell.angle_beta   90.00
_cell.angle_gamma   90.00
#
_symmetry.space_group_name_H-M   'P 1'
#
loop_
_entity.id
_entity.type
_entity.pdbx_description
1 polymer ?
#
loop_
_entity_poly.entity_id
_entity_poly.type
_entity_poly.pdbx_seq_one_letter_code
_entity_poly.pdbx_strand_id
1 'polypeptide(L)'
;PAVSMIAGLCIAGHHAGIPDAGLPGDAYREDHAPILRTRMAQKEKRCERDADENFEAYRKEIDLPKIDEMEIGKFLMRECITQKNRDDAAIDNFAFIVRYCFSCLVDADSIDTGTFCETRTEDTLQADFQKCLDKANRRLDAFVCETELQRARSRLQKQVFTKAGQDAEIYLMHMPTGSGKTLCSVKFALQRAIAKKKKRIIYVIPYNNIIDQTAAEFEKIFGEDAQILRHQSSFSYEDMEDLDEDYRNALKNGTENWDAPLIITTAVQFFESLHSNKRGKLRKLHNLADSILVFDEAHLMPMAYLQPCLQAVSYVTRYLNSEALFLTATMPDFETLLRQYTITGDKILHLIDDTKDFALFEKCSFEQLGALSAEALLRKAADAASALIVTNSKRTARKLYELADGDKYYLSTYLTALDRKEIIKKIREKLKALENDFPGLVNVPEERKIRIFSTSLIEAGVDLDLETVFREMTGLDSILQSGGRCNREGKREDAVTYTFSFADEELRSRETEASELAQGMFAKYDQITDSGCIREYYDRLFGMNLEKITGNTMSSYCKKNGLNIESLPFRSYAEKFHLIDDKTESIIVPQDAESRRLIESIRDQEHVSSRKLQKYACTVSKKECEELMKQGVLNDYGRGIWCLTNENYYNQETGIRIELTDYIL
;
A
#
# COMPACT_ATOMS: atom_id res chain seq x y z
N PRO A 1 -1.96 -29.85 -23.67
CA PRO A 1 -1.70 -30.05 -22.25
C PRO A 1 -1.78 -28.76 -21.42
N ALA A 2 -1.15 -27.64 -21.85
CA ALA A 2 -1.17 -26.39 -21.09
C ALA A 2 -2.57 -25.78 -20.97
N VAL A 3 -3.35 -25.74 -22.06
CA VAL A 3 -4.75 -25.23 -22.08
C VAL A 3 -5.62 -26.07 -21.15
N SER A 4 -5.50 -27.40 -21.24
CA SER A 4 -6.25 -28.33 -20.36
C SER A 4 -5.91 -28.14 -18.89
N MET A 5 -4.65 -27.84 -18.58
CA MET A 5 -4.20 -27.56 -17.21
C MET A 5 -4.80 -26.24 -16.68
N ILE A 6 -4.81 -25.17 -17.50
CA ILE A 6 -5.45 -23.90 -17.15
C ILE A 6 -6.93 -24.14 -16.86
N ALA A 7 -7.65 -24.78 -17.78
CA ALA A 7 -9.07 -25.07 -17.62
C ALA A 7 -9.34 -25.92 -16.36
N GLY A 8 -8.55 -26.99 -16.16
CA GLY A 8 -8.67 -27.85 -14.98
C GLY A 8 -8.48 -27.13 -13.66
N LEU A 9 -7.48 -26.26 -13.54
CA LEU A 9 -7.23 -25.43 -12.35
C LEU A 9 -8.37 -24.42 -12.09
N CYS A 10 -8.84 -23.77 -13.16
CA CYS A 10 -9.93 -22.80 -13.07
C CYS A 10 -11.24 -23.47 -12.65
N ILE A 11 -11.61 -24.58 -13.33
CA ILE A 11 -12.85 -25.33 -13.02
C ILE A 11 -12.78 -25.94 -11.62
N ALA A 12 -11.65 -26.56 -11.24
CA ALA A 12 -11.51 -27.12 -9.89
C ALA A 12 -11.55 -26.09 -8.77
N GLY A 13 -11.17 -24.85 -9.09
CA GLY A 13 -11.04 -23.76 -8.12
C GLY A 13 -12.25 -22.83 -7.98
N HIS A 14 -13.23 -22.83 -8.92
CA HIS A 14 -14.21 -21.74 -9.04
C HIS A 14 -15.06 -21.48 -7.78
N HIS A 15 -15.32 -22.48 -6.94
CA HIS A 15 -16.00 -22.28 -5.66
C HIS A 15 -15.06 -21.97 -4.47
N ALA A 16 -13.84 -22.55 -4.44
CA ALA A 16 -12.99 -22.53 -3.25
C ALA A 16 -11.65 -21.78 -3.42
N GLY A 17 -11.34 -21.35 -4.65
CA GLY A 17 -10.05 -20.78 -5.03
C GLY A 17 -9.15 -21.80 -5.76
N ILE A 18 -8.16 -21.28 -6.50
CA ILE A 18 -7.25 -22.11 -7.31
C ILE A 18 -6.49 -23.09 -6.39
N PRO A 19 -6.61 -24.41 -6.62
CA PRO A 19 -5.88 -25.41 -5.83
C PRO A 19 -4.41 -25.50 -6.24
N ASP A 20 -3.60 -26.20 -5.46
CA ASP A 20 -2.30 -26.65 -5.91
C ASP A 20 -2.46 -27.70 -7.03
N ALA A 21 -1.61 -27.65 -8.06
CA ALA A 21 -1.69 -28.63 -9.14
C ALA A 21 -1.30 -30.04 -8.65
N GLY A 22 -0.29 -30.14 -7.79
CA GLY A 22 0.19 -31.36 -7.16
C GLY A 22 1.19 -32.17 -7.99
N LEU A 23 1.93 -33.06 -7.33
CA LEU A 23 2.85 -33.98 -7.93
C LEU A 23 2.11 -35.25 -8.44
N PRO A 24 2.69 -36.05 -9.36
CA PRO A 24 2.07 -37.28 -9.84
C PRO A 24 1.64 -38.22 -8.73
N GLY A 25 2.41 -38.33 -7.63
CA GLY A 25 2.10 -39.18 -6.48
C GLY A 25 0.86 -38.75 -5.68
N ASP A 26 0.47 -37.47 -5.78
CA ASP A 26 -0.71 -36.97 -5.07
C ASP A 26 -2.04 -37.48 -5.61
N ALA A 27 -2.04 -38.11 -6.81
CA ALA A 27 -3.21 -38.78 -7.36
C ALA A 27 -3.70 -39.96 -6.49
N TYR A 28 -2.81 -40.51 -5.70
CA TYR A 28 -3.08 -41.70 -4.85
C TYR A 28 -3.41 -41.34 -3.39
N ARG A 29 -3.51 -40.05 -3.05
CA ARG A 29 -3.85 -39.60 -1.69
C ARG A 29 -5.31 -39.89 -1.38
N GLU A 30 -5.57 -40.37 -0.18
CA GLU A 30 -6.93 -40.66 0.32
C GLU A 30 -7.54 -39.45 1.05
N ASP A 31 -6.71 -38.48 1.48
CA ASP A 31 -7.17 -37.25 2.13
C ASP A 31 -7.84 -36.31 1.12
N HIS A 32 -8.78 -35.51 1.61
CA HIS A 32 -9.47 -34.50 0.80
C HIS A 32 -8.62 -33.23 0.58
N ALA A 33 -7.32 -33.42 0.33
CA ALA A 33 -6.41 -32.30 0.08
C ALA A 33 -6.90 -31.45 -1.11
N PRO A 34 -6.78 -30.12 -1.05
CA PRO A 34 -7.17 -29.21 -2.13
C PRO A 34 -6.12 -29.21 -3.25
N ILE A 35 -5.84 -30.37 -3.79
CA ILE A 35 -4.86 -30.66 -4.85
C ILE A 35 -5.62 -31.13 -6.08
N LEU A 36 -5.31 -30.53 -7.26
CA LEU A 36 -6.01 -30.84 -8.51
C LEU A 36 -5.90 -32.33 -8.87
N ARG A 37 -4.70 -32.90 -8.84
CA ARG A 37 -4.47 -34.33 -9.20
C ARG A 37 -5.24 -35.30 -8.30
N THR A 38 -5.32 -35.02 -7.00
CA THR A 38 -6.11 -35.84 -6.07
C THR A 38 -7.60 -35.76 -6.41
N ARG A 39 -8.12 -34.57 -6.72
CA ARG A 39 -9.53 -34.38 -7.10
C ARG A 39 -9.87 -35.06 -8.41
N MET A 40 -8.99 -35.00 -9.42
CA MET A 40 -9.19 -35.66 -10.71
C MET A 40 -9.23 -37.20 -10.53
N ALA A 41 -8.27 -37.79 -9.83
CA ALA A 41 -8.24 -39.22 -9.60
C ALA A 41 -9.46 -39.75 -8.82
N GLN A 42 -10.03 -38.96 -7.91
CA GLN A 42 -11.24 -39.34 -7.19
C GLN A 42 -12.52 -39.25 -8.06
N LYS A 43 -12.55 -38.34 -9.03
CA LYS A 43 -13.69 -38.18 -9.95
C LYS A 43 -13.72 -39.23 -11.06
N GLU A 44 -12.58 -39.69 -11.58
CA GLU A 44 -12.52 -40.75 -12.59
C GLU A 44 -13.30 -42.01 -12.17
N LYS A 45 -13.40 -42.26 -10.87
CA LYS A 45 -14.19 -43.37 -10.31
C LYS A 45 -15.71 -43.17 -10.31
N ARG A 46 -16.22 -41.94 -10.60
CA ARG A 46 -17.63 -41.59 -10.37
C ARG A 46 -18.44 -41.18 -11.60
N CYS A 47 -17.88 -40.71 -12.72
CA CYS A 47 -18.60 -39.92 -13.71
C CYS A 47 -18.35 -40.24 -15.19
N GLU A 48 -17.99 -41.50 -15.60
CA GLU A 48 -17.64 -41.73 -17.00
C GLU A 48 -18.80 -41.83 -17.99
N ARG A 49 -20.08 -42.00 -17.59
CA ARG A 49 -21.18 -42.25 -18.51
C ARG A 49 -22.14 -41.06 -18.76
N ASP A 50 -22.32 -40.18 -17.79
CA ASP A 50 -23.38 -39.12 -17.90
C ASP A 50 -22.87 -37.79 -18.46
N ALA A 51 -21.55 -37.56 -18.48
CA ALA A 51 -20.98 -36.28 -18.86
C ALA A 51 -21.06 -36.01 -20.38
N ASP A 52 -20.81 -37.02 -21.20
CA ASP A 52 -20.77 -36.85 -22.66
C ASP A 52 -22.19 -36.61 -23.27
N GLU A 53 -23.22 -37.33 -22.78
CA GLU A 53 -24.59 -37.14 -23.24
C GLU A 53 -25.13 -35.76 -22.86
N ASN A 54 -24.87 -35.28 -21.64
CA ASN A 54 -25.28 -33.96 -21.20
C ASN A 54 -24.53 -32.85 -21.92
N PHE A 55 -23.23 -33.04 -22.21
CA PHE A 55 -22.45 -32.08 -22.98
C PHE A 55 -22.92 -31.96 -24.44
N GLU A 56 -23.28 -33.05 -25.09
CA GLU A 56 -23.83 -33.05 -26.47
C GLU A 56 -25.21 -32.39 -26.52
N ALA A 57 -26.03 -32.53 -25.49
CA ALA A 57 -27.32 -31.82 -25.40
C ALA A 57 -27.07 -30.29 -25.24
N TYR A 58 -26.18 -29.91 -24.34
CA TYR A 58 -25.81 -28.52 -24.10
C TYR A 58 -25.24 -27.82 -25.34
N ARG A 59 -24.39 -28.49 -26.13
CA ARG A 59 -23.82 -27.96 -27.37
C ARG A 59 -24.90 -27.64 -28.45
N LYS A 60 -26.07 -28.23 -28.36
CA LYS A 60 -27.20 -27.96 -29.28
C LYS A 60 -28.00 -26.73 -28.87
N GLU A 61 -27.93 -26.33 -27.62
CA GLU A 61 -28.68 -25.22 -27.04
C GLU A 61 -27.89 -23.90 -27.03
N ILE A 62 -26.57 -23.95 -27.01
CA ILE A 62 -25.70 -22.78 -26.90
C ILE A 62 -24.73 -22.71 -28.08
N ASP A 63 -24.68 -21.54 -28.72
CA ASP A 63 -23.69 -21.23 -29.75
C ASP A 63 -22.36 -20.92 -29.07
N LEU A 64 -21.51 -21.94 -28.89
CA LEU A 64 -20.22 -21.80 -28.25
C LEU A 64 -19.25 -20.99 -29.12
N PRO A 65 -18.53 -20.01 -28.58
CA PRO A 65 -17.55 -19.27 -29.34
C PRO A 65 -16.45 -20.21 -29.87
N LYS A 66 -16.08 -20.03 -31.13
CA LYS A 66 -14.97 -20.78 -31.72
C LYS A 66 -13.65 -20.37 -31.09
N ILE A 67 -13.09 -21.25 -30.29
CA ILE A 67 -11.77 -21.04 -29.66
C ILE A 67 -10.70 -21.58 -30.63
N ASP A 68 -9.78 -20.73 -31.04
CA ASP A 68 -8.59 -21.17 -31.78
C ASP A 68 -7.53 -21.70 -30.81
N GLU A 69 -7.62 -23.00 -30.51
CA GLU A 69 -6.68 -23.68 -29.63
C GLU A 69 -5.23 -23.60 -30.12
N MET A 70 -5.04 -23.47 -31.45
CA MET A 70 -3.70 -23.37 -32.05
C MET A 70 -3.09 -21.98 -31.77
N GLU A 71 -3.86 -20.92 -31.86
CA GLU A 71 -3.42 -19.56 -31.53
C GLU A 71 -3.10 -19.43 -30.03
N ILE A 72 -3.98 -19.97 -29.16
CA ILE A 72 -3.70 -20.01 -27.70
C ILE A 72 -2.44 -20.84 -27.42
N GLY A 73 -2.30 -21.98 -28.06
CA GLY A 73 -1.11 -22.85 -27.95
C GLY A 73 0.17 -22.13 -28.36
N LYS A 74 0.16 -21.39 -29.48
CA LYS A 74 1.29 -20.58 -29.93
C LYS A 74 1.63 -19.46 -28.96
N PHE A 75 0.61 -18.78 -28.43
CA PHE A 75 0.79 -17.74 -27.42
C PHE A 75 1.47 -18.31 -26.16
N LEU A 76 0.94 -19.40 -25.59
CA LEU A 76 1.51 -20.05 -24.41
C LEU A 76 2.94 -20.54 -24.67
N MET A 77 3.22 -21.13 -25.85
CA MET A 77 4.55 -21.54 -26.25
C MET A 77 5.53 -20.37 -26.26
N ARG A 78 5.12 -19.24 -26.86
CA ARG A 78 5.95 -18.05 -26.97
C ARG A 78 6.24 -17.42 -25.60
N GLU A 79 5.21 -17.26 -24.77
CA GLU A 79 5.32 -16.50 -23.52
C GLU A 79 5.82 -17.36 -22.34
N CYS A 80 5.56 -18.68 -22.36
CA CYS A 80 5.87 -19.57 -21.25
C CYS A 80 6.98 -20.61 -21.53
N ILE A 81 7.34 -20.89 -22.80
CA ILE A 81 8.24 -22.01 -23.12
C ILE A 81 9.48 -21.56 -23.89
N THR A 82 9.37 -20.57 -24.79
CA THR A 82 10.47 -20.18 -25.71
C THR A 82 11.41 -19.11 -25.20
N GLN A 83 11.26 -18.60 -23.99
CA GLN A 83 12.23 -17.66 -23.43
C GLN A 83 13.53 -18.42 -23.05
N LYS A 84 14.42 -18.58 -24.01
CA LYS A 84 15.78 -19.12 -23.84
C LYS A 84 16.43 -18.47 -22.62
N ASN A 85 16.79 -19.28 -21.62
CA ASN A 85 17.48 -18.98 -20.37
C ASN A 85 16.68 -18.48 -19.16
N ARG A 86 15.33 -18.59 -19.13
CA ARG A 86 14.56 -18.23 -17.94
C ARG A 86 13.39 -19.19 -17.70
N ASP A 87 13.67 -20.42 -17.25
CA ASP A 87 12.63 -21.36 -16.76
C ASP A 87 11.76 -20.69 -15.68
N ASP A 88 12.33 -19.77 -14.90
CA ASP A 88 11.66 -19.00 -13.88
C ASP A 88 10.58 -18.07 -14.44
N ALA A 89 10.90 -17.32 -15.49
CA ALA A 89 9.94 -16.43 -16.14
C ALA A 89 8.76 -17.21 -16.75
N ALA A 90 9.00 -18.43 -17.25
CA ALA A 90 7.96 -19.28 -17.77
C ALA A 90 6.94 -19.70 -16.70
N ILE A 91 7.41 -20.06 -15.52
CA ILE A 91 6.58 -20.42 -14.36
C ILE A 91 5.73 -19.22 -13.92
N ASP A 92 6.35 -18.05 -13.75
CA ASP A 92 5.68 -16.85 -13.27
C ASP A 92 4.65 -16.34 -14.28
N ASN A 93 4.97 -16.34 -15.59
CA ASN A 93 4.05 -15.99 -16.68
C ASN A 93 2.84 -16.94 -16.72
N PHE A 94 3.07 -18.24 -16.68
CA PHE A 94 1.98 -19.22 -16.70
C PHE A 94 1.08 -19.06 -15.48
N ALA A 95 1.65 -18.86 -14.31
CA ALA A 95 0.87 -18.61 -13.10
C ALA A 95 0.00 -17.36 -13.18
N PHE A 96 0.50 -16.28 -13.81
CA PHE A 96 -0.31 -15.08 -14.08
C PHE A 96 -1.47 -15.36 -15.03
N ILE A 97 -1.22 -16.07 -16.14
CA ILE A 97 -2.25 -16.43 -17.13
C ILE A 97 -3.36 -17.27 -16.49
N VAL A 98 -3.00 -18.27 -15.66
CA VAL A 98 -3.99 -19.08 -14.92
C VAL A 98 -4.85 -18.20 -14.03
N ARG A 99 -4.24 -17.27 -13.26
CA ARG A 99 -5.00 -16.35 -12.39
C ARG A 99 -5.90 -15.41 -13.19
N TYR A 100 -5.46 -14.95 -14.35
CA TYR A 100 -6.26 -14.10 -15.22
C TYR A 100 -7.49 -14.84 -15.77
N CYS A 101 -7.31 -16.05 -16.33
CA CYS A 101 -8.42 -16.88 -16.78
C CYS A 101 -9.39 -17.21 -15.63
N PHE A 102 -8.85 -17.52 -14.46
CA PHE A 102 -9.65 -17.75 -13.25
C PHE A 102 -10.45 -16.52 -12.86
N SER A 103 -9.85 -15.33 -12.91
CA SER A 103 -10.51 -14.05 -12.62
C SER A 103 -11.73 -13.83 -13.51
N CYS A 104 -11.59 -14.05 -14.83
CA CYS A 104 -12.70 -13.94 -15.78
C CYS A 104 -13.83 -14.92 -15.44
N LEU A 105 -13.47 -16.18 -15.16
CA LEU A 105 -14.46 -17.23 -14.86
C LEU A 105 -15.25 -16.91 -13.59
N VAL A 106 -14.55 -16.60 -12.49
CA VAL A 106 -15.22 -16.42 -11.18
C VAL A 106 -15.99 -15.11 -11.09
N ASP A 107 -15.63 -14.09 -11.86
CA ASP A 107 -16.42 -12.87 -11.91
C ASP A 107 -17.67 -13.06 -12.75
N ALA A 108 -17.59 -13.71 -13.91
CA ALA A 108 -18.75 -14.07 -14.73
C ALA A 108 -19.75 -14.93 -13.95
N ASP A 109 -19.27 -15.98 -13.27
CA ASP A 109 -20.09 -16.86 -12.41
C ASP A 109 -20.75 -16.08 -11.25
N SER A 110 -20.04 -15.13 -10.67
CA SER A 110 -20.59 -14.32 -9.56
C SER A 110 -21.61 -13.29 -10.04
N ILE A 111 -21.41 -12.70 -11.22
CA ILE A 111 -22.37 -11.75 -11.82
C ILE A 111 -23.64 -12.50 -12.18
N ASP A 112 -23.52 -13.62 -12.90
CA ASP A 112 -24.67 -14.44 -13.32
C ASP A 112 -25.50 -14.91 -12.12
N THR A 113 -24.85 -15.49 -11.11
CA THR A 113 -25.51 -15.92 -9.87
C THR A 113 -26.15 -14.77 -9.12
N GLY A 114 -25.48 -13.63 -9.00
CA GLY A 114 -26.00 -12.45 -8.32
C GLY A 114 -27.21 -11.85 -9.03
N THR A 115 -27.20 -11.82 -10.35
CA THR A 115 -28.32 -11.35 -11.17
C THR A 115 -29.52 -12.32 -11.06
N PHE A 116 -29.27 -13.63 -11.15
CA PHE A 116 -30.31 -14.65 -11.01
C PHE A 116 -30.99 -14.63 -9.63
N CYS A 117 -30.23 -14.37 -8.57
CA CYS A 117 -30.75 -14.28 -7.20
C CYS A 117 -31.31 -12.90 -6.84
N GLU A 118 -31.34 -11.95 -7.78
CA GLU A 118 -31.75 -10.54 -7.55
C GLU A 118 -30.97 -9.86 -6.41
N THR A 119 -29.73 -10.33 -6.15
CA THR A 119 -28.86 -9.78 -5.10
C THR A 119 -27.85 -8.75 -5.63
N ARG A 120 -27.81 -8.56 -6.96
CA ARG A 120 -26.94 -7.60 -7.63
C ARG A 120 -27.76 -6.67 -8.51
N THR A 121 -27.53 -5.38 -8.36
CA THR A 121 -28.07 -4.35 -9.25
C THR A 121 -27.15 -4.13 -10.45
N GLU A 122 -27.67 -3.57 -11.53
CA GLU A 122 -26.88 -3.21 -12.73
C GLU A 122 -26.13 -1.88 -12.56
N ASP A 123 -26.24 -1.25 -11.37
CA ASP A 123 -25.63 0.03 -11.09
C ASP A 123 -24.11 -0.06 -11.16
N THR A 124 -23.53 0.81 -11.96
CA THR A 124 -22.08 0.93 -12.15
C THR A 124 -21.61 2.36 -11.90
N LEU A 125 -20.41 2.49 -11.34
CA LEU A 125 -19.81 3.78 -11.12
C LEU A 125 -19.43 4.46 -12.45
N GLN A 126 -19.59 5.77 -12.50
CA GLN A 126 -19.36 6.59 -13.71
C GLN A 126 -18.28 7.65 -13.49
N ALA A 127 -17.56 7.98 -14.55
CA ALA A 127 -16.70 9.16 -14.61
C ALA A 127 -16.61 9.69 -16.05
N ASP A 128 -16.65 11.01 -16.17
CA ASP A 128 -16.35 11.73 -17.42
C ASP A 128 -14.89 12.23 -17.36
N PHE A 129 -13.96 11.45 -17.87
CA PHE A 129 -12.53 11.79 -17.83
C PHE A 129 -12.21 13.11 -18.53
N GLN A 130 -12.99 13.50 -19.57
CA GLN A 130 -12.77 14.77 -20.23
C GLN A 130 -13.16 15.94 -19.30
N LYS A 131 -14.31 15.90 -18.66
CA LYS A 131 -14.71 16.92 -17.68
C LYS A 131 -13.78 16.95 -16.48
N CYS A 132 -13.31 15.77 -16.00
CA CYS A 132 -12.33 15.68 -14.95
C CYS A 132 -11.01 16.37 -15.35
N LEU A 133 -10.54 16.15 -16.58
CA LEU A 133 -9.34 16.81 -17.11
C LEU A 133 -9.51 18.32 -17.19
N ASP A 134 -10.67 18.81 -17.64
CA ASP A 134 -10.98 20.23 -17.73
C ASP A 134 -11.01 20.89 -16.33
N LYS A 135 -11.53 20.18 -15.32
CA LYS A 135 -11.49 20.64 -13.92
C LYS A 135 -10.07 20.65 -13.34
N ALA A 136 -9.27 19.61 -13.63
CA ALA A 136 -7.87 19.56 -13.24
C ALA A 136 -7.05 20.71 -13.87
N ASN A 137 -7.29 21.01 -15.15
CA ASN A 137 -6.68 22.16 -15.85
C ASN A 137 -7.06 23.47 -15.16
N ARG A 138 -8.36 23.74 -14.95
CA ARG A 138 -8.83 24.94 -14.24
C ARG A 138 -8.21 25.09 -12.85
N ARG A 139 -8.05 23.98 -12.13
CA ARG A 139 -7.41 23.97 -10.81
C ARG A 139 -5.93 24.35 -10.89
N LEU A 140 -5.20 23.87 -11.90
CA LEU A 140 -3.79 24.20 -12.13
C LEU A 140 -3.63 25.65 -12.60
N ASP A 141 -4.48 26.12 -13.50
CA ASP A 141 -4.44 27.49 -14.04
C ASP A 141 -4.78 28.55 -12.97
N ALA A 142 -5.51 28.15 -11.93
CA ALA A 142 -5.83 29.03 -10.79
C ALA A 142 -4.65 29.27 -9.83
N PHE A 143 -3.55 28.53 -9.96
CA PHE A 143 -2.36 28.75 -9.14
C PHE A 143 -1.59 29.98 -9.63
N VAL A 144 -1.40 30.93 -8.73
CA VAL A 144 -0.59 32.11 -8.98
C VAL A 144 0.89 31.74 -8.99
N CYS A 145 1.66 32.26 -9.93
CA CYS A 145 3.10 31.99 -10.11
C CYS A 145 3.94 33.24 -9.81
N GLU A 146 3.86 33.74 -8.58
CA GLU A 146 4.57 34.96 -8.14
C GLU A 146 5.99 34.64 -7.64
N THR A 147 6.15 33.56 -6.89
CA THR A 147 7.44 33.16 -6.32
C THR A 147 8.24 32.25 -7.24
N GLU A 148 9.59 32.21 -7.07
CA GLU A 148 10.44 31.31 -7.84
C GLU A 148 10.09 29.84 -7.62
N LEU A 149 9.73 29.46 -6.41
CA LEU A 149 9.27 28.11 -6.09
C LEU A 149 7.98 27.73 -6.86
N GLN A 150 7.05 28.68 -6.99
CA GLN A 150 5.82 28.45 -7.76
C GLN A 150 6.11 28.32 -9.26
N ARG A 151 7.04 29.13 -9.80
CA ARG A 151 7.50 29.03 -11.18
C ARG A 151 8.23 27.70 -11.44
N ALA A 152 9.10 27.27 -10.51
CA ALA A 152 9.78 25.98 -10.58
C ALA A 152 8.77 24.81 -10.59
N ARG A 153 7.74 24.86 -9.74
CA ARG A 153 6.63 23.89 -9.76
C ARG A 153 5.95 23.81 -11.12
N SER A 154 5.60 24.94 -11.70
CA SER A 154 5.01 24.99 -13.05
C SER A 154 5.93 24.43 -14.12
N ARG A 155 7.26 24.70 -14.07
CA ARG A 155 8.23 24.13 -15.02
C ARG A 155 8.30 22.60 -14.94
N LEU A 156 8.36 22.03 -13.73
CA LEU A 156 8.36 20.58 -13.53
C LEU A 156 7.07 19.94 -14.05
N GLN A 157 5.91 20.50 -13.68
CA GLN A 157 4.61 20.01 -14.16
C GLN A 157 4.50 20.08 -15.69
N LYS A 158 5.03 21.13 -16.31
CA LYS A 158 5.04 21.27 -17.78
C LYS A 158 5.85 20.17 -18.45
N GLN A 159 6.99 19.76 -17.88
CA GLN A 159 7.76 18.62 -18.42
C GLN A 159 6.90 17.36 -18.47
N VAL A 160 6.18 17.04 -17.38
CA VAL A 160 5.29 15.88 -17.31
C VAL A 160 4.19 15.95 -18.37
N PHE A 161 3.51 17.10 -18.49
CA PHE A 161 2.37 17.21 -19.41
C PHE A 161 2.76 17.19 -20.87
N THR A 162 3.93 17.71 -21.22
CA THR A 162 4.45 17.66 -22.62
C THR A 162 4.78 16.23 -23.05
N LYS A 163 5.11 15.34 -22.11
CA LYS A 163 5.40 13.93 -22.39
C LYS A 163 4.16 13.02 -22.36
N ALA A 164 2.99 13.53 -21.97
CA ALA A 164 1.77 12.74 -21.95
C ALA A 164 1.34 12.21 -23.34
N GLY A 165 1.82 12.80 -24.45
CA GLY A 165 1.61 12.31 -25.80
C GLY A 165 2.55 11.19 -26.24
N GLN A 166 3.62 10.91 -25.49
CA GLN A 166 4.61 9.88 -25.82
C GLN A 166 4.17 8.51 -25.27
N ASP A 167 4.37 7.47 -26.09
CA ASP A 167 3.94 6.11 -25.74
C ASP A 167 5.02 5.36 -24.98
N ALA A 168 4.67 4.90 -23.79
CA ALA A 168 5.44 3.97 -22.99
C ALA A 168 4.50 3.00 -22.27
N GLU A 169 5.02 1.88 -21.80
CA GLU A 169 4.29 0.95 -20.92
C GLU A 169 4.43 1.38 -19.46
N ILE A 170 5.57 1.96 -19.12
CA ILE A 170 5.90 2.42 -17.77
C ILE A 170 6.44 3.86 -17.83
N TYR A 171 5.90 4.71 -16.98
CA TYR A 171 6.31 6.10 -16.80
C TYR A 171 6.93 6.28 -15.42
N LEU A 172 8.03 7.00 -15.33
CA LEU A 172 8.72 7.33 -14.08
C LEU A 172 8.61 8.83 -13.85
N MET A 173 7.95 9.23 -12.75
CA MET A 173 7.78 10.62 -12.34
C MET A 173 8.53 10.88 -11.04
N HIS A 174 9.78 11.29 -11.16
CA HIS A 174 10.57 11.77 -10.02
C HIS A 174 10.31 13.26 -9.81
N MET A 175 9.63 13.60 -8.74
CA MET A 175 9.34 15.00 -8.38
C MET A 175 9.52 15.20 -6.87
N PRO A 176 10.13 16.31 -6.43
CA PRO A 176 10.36 16.59 -5.02
C PRO A 176 9.06 16.77 -4.24
N THR A 177 9.11 16.60 -2.92
CA THR A 177 7.97 16.85 -2.03
C THR A 177 7.54 18.32 -2.13
N GLY A 178 6.24 18.58 -2.22
CA GLY A 178 5.69 19.92 -2.36
C GLY A 178 5.65 20.48 -3.79
N SER A 179 6.09 19.70 -4.81
CA SER A 179 5.98 20.07 -6.22
C SER A 179 4.57 19.90 -6.82
N GLY A 180 3.61 19.37 -6.04
CA GLY A 180 2.24 19.10 -6.49
C GLY A 180 2.08 17.77 -7.23
N LYS A 181 2.80 16.74 -6.82
CA LYS A 181 2.79 15.38 -7.40
C LYS A 181 1.38 14.85 -7.64
N THR A 182 0.50 14.91 -6.63
CA THR A 182 -0.85 14.31 -6.68
C THR A 182 -1.70 14.90 -7.81
N LEU A 183 -1.78 16.22 -7.92
CA LEU A 183 -2.54 16.86 -8.98
C LEU A 183 -1.89 16.71 -10.36
N CYS A 184 -0.55 16.68 -10.38
CA CYS A 184 0.22 16.45 -11.60
C CYS A 184 -0.01 15.03 -12.14
N SER A 185 0.04 14.03 -11.28
CA SER A 185 -0.13 12.62 -11.65
C SER A 185 -1.56 12.31 -12.10
N VAL A 186 -2.58 12.85 -11.42
CA VAL A 186 -3.97 12.60 -11.85
C VAL A 186 -4.28 13.27 -13.19
N LYS A 187 -3.77 14.48 -13.44
CA LYS A 187 -3.90 15.11 -14.76
C LYS A 187 -3.20 14.29 -15.85
N PHE A 188 -1.97 13.82 -15.60
CA PHE A 188 -1.25 12.96 -16.54
C PHE A 188 -2.03 11.67 -16.81
N ALA A 189 -2.53 11.00 -15.76
CA ALA A 189 -3.32 9.78 -15.89
C ALA A 189 -4.61 10.01 -16.71
N LEU A 190 -5.31 11.14 -16.50
CA LEU A 190 -6.49 11.52 -17.29
C LEU A 190 -6.13 11.76 -18.76
N GLN A 191 -5.04 12.48 -19.03
CA GLN A 191 -4.56 12.70 -20.41
C GLN A 191 -4.26 11.38 -21.12
N ARG A 192 -3.60 10.43 -20.44
CA ARG A 192 -3.31 9.09 -20.98
C ARG A 192 -4.58 8.27 -21.17
N ALA A 193 -5.48 8.28 -20.17
CA ALA A 193 -6.74 7.54 -20.24
C ALA A 193 -7.59 7.96 -21.44
N ILE A 194 -7.69 9.27 -21.69
CA ILE A 194 -8.42 9.82 -22.85
C ILE A 194 -7.71 9.46 -24.16
N ALA A 195 -6.39 9.72 -24.25
CA ALA A 195 -5.62 9.50 -25.49
C ALA A 195 -5.60 8.03 -25.91
N LYS A 196 -5.57 7.10 -24.96
CA LYS A 196 -5.51 5.64 -25.19
C LYS A 196 -6.84 4.92 -24.98
N LYS A 197 -7.92 5.66 -24.75
CA LYS A 197 -9.27 5.12 -24.50
C LYS A 197 -9.28 4.08 -23.37
N LYS A 198 -8.52 4.35 -22.31
CA LYS A 198 -8.50 3.47 -21.12
C LYS A 198 -9.83 3.57 -20.39
N LYS A 199 -10.24 2.47 -19.77
CA LYS A 199 -11.51 2.37 -19.06
C LYS A 199 -11.44 2.91 -17.64
N ARG A 200 -10.23 2.83 -17.01
CA ARG A 200 -10.09 3.19 -15.60
C ARG A 200 -8.72 3.71 -15.23
N ILE A 201 -8.69 4.42 -14.11
CA ILE A 201 -7.48 4.90 -13.45
C ILE A 201 -7.47 4.31 -12.04
N ILE A 202 -6.37 3.63 -11.67
CA ILE A 202 -6.22 2.96 -10.39
C ILE A 202 -5.03 3.58 -9.65
N TYR A 203 -5.32 4.28 -8.55
CA TYR A 203 -4.31 4.80 -7.64
C TYR A 203 -3.97 3.76 -6.57
N VAL A 204 -2.71 3.39 -6.51
CA VAL A 204 -2.15 2.46 -5.53
C VAL A 204 -1.23 3.24 -4.60
N ILE A 205 -1.63 3.36 -3.34
CA ILE A 205 -0.93 4.14 -2.32
C ILE A 205 -0.45 3.26 -1.17
N PRO A 206 0.63 3.65 -0.45
CA PRO A 206 1.24 2.74 0.53
C PRO A 206 0.40 2.55 1.81
N TYR A 207 -0.37 3.55 2.23
CA TYR A 207 -1.01 3.57 3.56
C TYR A 207 -2.50 3.92 3.52
N ASN A 208 -3.29 3.26 4.37
CA ASN A 208 -4.74 3.46 4.48
C ASN A 208 -5.16 4.91 4.81
N ASN A 209 -4.40 5.60 5.68
CA ASN A 209 -4.70 6.97 6.10
C ASN A 209 -4.58 8.01 4.97
N ILE A 210 -3.87 7.68 3.89
CA ILE A 210 -3.71 8.56 2.72
C ILE A 210 -4.89 8.39 1.74
N ILE A 211 -5.57 7.23 1.73
CA ILE A 211 -6.71 6.98 0.84
C ILE A 211 -7.80 8.02 1.01
N ASP A 212 -8.23 8.24 2.25
CA ASP A 212 -9.32 9.20 2.53
C ASP A 212 -8.92 10.63 2.17
N GLN A 213 -7.66 10.99 2.41
CA GLN A 213 -7.13 12.31 2.03
C GLN A 213 -7.08 12.48 0.52
N THR A 214 -6.56 11.51 -0.22
CA THR A 214 -6.46 11.54 -1.69
C THR A 214 -7.85 11.55 -2.32
N ALA A 215 -8.75 10.72 -1.80
CA ALA A 215 -10.13 10.67 -2.28
C ALA A 215 -10.86 12.00 -2.06
N ALA A 216 -10.74 12.59 -0.87
CA ALA A 216 -11.34 13.88 -0.57
C ALA A 216 -10.77 15.02 -1.45
N GLU A 217 -9.47 14.96 -1.80
CA GLU A 217 -8.87 15.90 -2.74
C GLU A 217 -9.45 15.72 -4.15
N PHE A 218 -9.58 14.51 -4.64
CA PHE A 218 -10.17 14.23 -5.95
C PHE A 218 -11.65 14.58 -6.01
N GLU A 219 -12.43 14.25 -4.98
CA GLU A 219 -13.84 14.64 -4.84
C GLU A 219 -14.02 16.15 -4.87
N LYS A 220 -13.12 16.88 -4.20
CA LYS A 220 -13.12 18.36 -4.22
C LYS A 220 -12.81 18.95 -5.60
N ILE A 221 -11.98 18.24 -6.40
CA ILE A 221 -11.61 18.69 -7.75
C ILE A 221 -12.70 18.32 -8.76
N PHE A 222 -13.14 17.06 -8.75
CA PHE A 222 -13.99 16.49 -9.79
C PHE A 222 -15.49 16.62 -9.48
N GLY A 223 -15.87 16.67 -8.20
CA GLY A 223 -17.27 16.72 -7.79
C GLY A 223 -18.04 15.52 -8.36
N GLU A 224 -19.19 15.77 -8.94
CA GLU A 224 -20.09 14.75 -9.52
C GLU A 224 -19.58 14.14 -10.84
N ASP A 225 -18.55 14.69 -11.48
CA ASP A 225 -18.05 14.18 -12.77
C ASP A 225 -17.21 12.90 -12.61
N ALA A 226 -16.84 12.51 -11.37
CA ALA A 226 -16.20 11.22 -11.10
C ALA A 226 -16.69 10.62 -9.78
N GLN A 227 -17.22 9.42 -9.88
CA GLN A 227 -17.52 8.59 -8.72
C GLN A 227 -16.27 7.75 -8.38
N ILE A 228 -15.79 7.90 -7.16
CA ILE A 228 -14.51 7.34 -6.71
C ILE A 228 -14.72 6.12 -5.84
N LEU A 229 -14.17 4.98 -6.26
CA LEU A 229 -14.15 3.76 -5.46
C LEU A 229 -12.95 3.78 -4.52
N ARG A 230 -13.19 3.77 -3.20
CA ARG A 230 -12.16 3.59 -2.17
C ARG A 230 -12.15 2.13 -1.74
N HIS A 231 -11.05 1.45 -1.94
CA HIS A 231 -10.91 0.06 -1.55
C HIS A 231 -9.71 -0.17 -0.62
N GLN A 232 -10.00 -0.31 0.65
CA GLN A 232 -9.04 -0.64 1.70
C GLN A 232 -9.65 -1.68 2.65
N SER A 233 -8.81 -2.42 3.37
CA SER A 233 -9.26 -3.50 4.27
C SER A 233 -10.20 -3.03 5.40
N SER A 234 -10.14 -1.73 5.72
CA SER A 234 -10.87 -1.09 6.81
C SER A 234 -12.13 -0.34 6.37
N PHE A 235 -12.52 -0.42 5.10
CA PHE A 235 -13.60 0.38 4.56
C PHE A 235 -14.77 -0.49 4.07
N SER A 236 -15.98 -0.23 4.58
CA SER A 236 -17.23 -0.81 4.09
C SER A 236 -18.20 0.29 3.70
N TYR A 237 -18.81 0.15 2.54
CA TYR A 237 -19.89 1.06 2.09
C TYR A 237 -21.24 0.73 2.73
N GLU A 238 -21.39 -0.42 3.37
CA GLU A 238 -22.61 -0.83 4.07
C GLU A 238 -22.97 0.11 5.24
N ASP A 239 -21.94 0.76 5.81
CA ASP A 239 -22.11 1.67 6.95
C ASP A 239 -22.40 3.14 6.54
N MET A 240 -22.53 3.45 5.26
CA MET A 240 -22.84 4.79 4.76
C MET A 240 -24.34 4.95 4.54
N GLU A 241 -25.09 5.15 5.62
CA GLU A 241 -26.54 5.32 5.59
C GLU A 241 -27.00 6.58 4.83
N ASP A 242 -26.13 7.60 4.74
CA ASP A 242 -26.40 8.87 4.07
C ASP A 242 -26.27 8.84 2.53
N LEU A 243 -25.78 7.72 1.95
CA LEU A 243 -25.65 7.57 0.52
C LEU A 243 -26.96 7.07 -0.11
N ASP A 244 -27.22 7.56 -1.32
CA ASP A 244 -28.24 7.00 -2.20
C ASP A 244 -28.04 5.48 -2.36
N GLU A 245 -29.14 4.72 -2.39
CA GLU A 245 -29.10 3.26 -2.38
C GLU A 245 -28.41 2.71 -3.64
N ASP A 246 -28.71 3.27 -4.81
CA ASP A 246 -28.14 2.85 -6.10
C ASP A 246 -26.63 3.11 -6.11
N TYR A 247 -26.22 4.29 -5.63
CA TYR A 247 -24.79 4.62 -5.53
C TYR A 247 -24.06 3.71 -4.54
N ARG A 248 -24.65 3.38 -3.41
CA ARG A 248 -24.10 2.44 -2.43
C ARG A 248 -23.93 1.04 -3.01
N ASN A 249 -24.93 0.56 -3.76
CA ASN A 249 -24.88 -0.73 -4.44
C ASN A 249 -23.79 -0.75 -5.53
N ALA A 250 -23.66 0.32 -6.32
CA ALA A 250 -22.58 0.46 -7.30
C ALA A 250 -21.18 0.42 -6.65
N LEU A 251 -21.01 1.10 -5.50
CA LEU A 251 -19.76 1.06 -4.73
C LEU A 251 -19.44 -0.34 -4.19
N LYS A 252 -20.45 -1.06 -3.68
CA LYS A 252 -20.31 -2.43 -3.19
C LYS A 252 -19.92 -3.38 -4.33
N ASN A 253 -20.63 -3.33 -5.44
CA ASN A 253 -20.33 -4.12 -6.64
C ASN A 253 -18.91 -3.85 -7.15
N GLY A 254 -18.54 -2.57 -7.27
CA GLY A 254 -17.21 -2.14 -7.71
C GLY A 254 -16.09 -2.60 -6.77
N THR A 255 -16.32 -2.69 -5.45
CA THR A 255 -15.34 -3.18 -4.49
C THR A 255 -15.01 -4.67 -4.72
N GLU A 256 -15.99 -5.46 -5.14
CA GLU A 256 -15.81 -6.90 -5.34
C GLU A 256 -14.92 -7.22 -6.52
N ASN A 257 -15.06 -6.51 -7.64
CA ASN A 257 -14.36 -6.83 -8.89
C ASN A 257 -13.57 -5.66 -9.50
N TRP A 258 -13.59 -4.46 -8.91
CA TRP A 258 -12.95 -3.24 -9.42
C TRP A 258 -13.49 -2.77 -10.77
N ASP A 259 -14.75 -3.00 -11.03
CA ASP A 259 -15.43 -2.39 -12.19
C ASP A 259 -15.87 -0.96 -11.85
N ALA A 260 -14.90 -0.06 -11.82
CA ALA A 260 -15.08 1.34 -11.52
C ALA A 260 -14.08 2.19 -12.31
N PRO A 261 -14.45 3.41 -12.74
CA PRO A 261 -13.58 4.23 -13.58
C PRO A 261 -12.41 4.87 -12.81
N LEU A 262 -12.59 5.18 -11.52
CA LEU A 262 -11.56 5.75 -10.66
C LEU A 262 -11.51 5.00 -9.33
N ILE A 263 -10.38 4.35 -9.07
CA ILE A 263 -10.17 3.49 -7.91
C ILE A 263 -8.98 4.00 -7.11
N ILE A 264 -9.12 4.07 -5.78
CA ILE A 264 -8.02 4.34 -4.86
C ILE A 264 -7.90 3.15 -3.91
N THR A 265 -6.73 2.51 -3.89
CA THR A 265 -6.49 1.30 -3.08
C THR A 265 -5.08 1.30 -2.48
N THR A 266 -4.79 0.35 -1.58
CA THR A 266 -3.45 0.18 -1.02
C THR A 266 -2.59 -0.75 -1.86
N ALA A 267 -1.26 -0.59 -1.77
CA ALA A 267 -0.30 -1.52 -2.37
C ALA A 267 -0.52 -2.97 -1.88
N VAL A 268 -0.85 -3.15 -0.59
CA VAL A 268 -1.17 -4.46 -0.01
C VAL A 268 -2.37 -5.08 -0.71
N GLN A 269 -3.48 -4.33 -0.79
CA GLN A 269 -4.71 -4.84 -1.42
C GLN A 269 -4.52 -5.13 -2.90
N PHE A 270 -3.76 -4.29 -3.60
CA PHE A 270 -3.44 -4.47 -5.02
C PHE A 270 -2.63 -5.76 -5.25
N PHE A 271 -1.43 -5.85 -4.66
CA PHE A 271 -0.52 -6.96 -4.93
C PHE A 271 -0.97 -8.29 -4.32
N GLU A 272 -1.53 -8.30 -3.11
CA GLU A 272 -2.06 -9.52 -2.53
C GLU A 272 -3.27 -10.07 -3.31
N SER A 273 -4.05 -9.20 -3.97
CA SER A 273 -5.11 -9.68 -4.86
C SER A 273 -4.54 -10.40 -6.08
N LEU A 274 -3.46 -9.87 -6.69
CA LEU A 274 -2.85 -10.46 -7.88
C LEU A 274 -2.13 -11.79 -7.59
N HIS A 275 -1.58 -11.95 -6.38
CA HIS A 275 -0.85 -13.16 -5.97
C HIS A 275 -1.71 -14.17 -5.20
N SER A 276 -2.99 -13.87 -4.98
CA SER A 276 -3.92 -14.75 -4.28
C SER A 276 -4.28 -16.01 -5.09
N ASN A 277 -4.85 -16.98 -4.40
CA ASN A 277 -5.60 -18.09 -5.00
C ASN A 277 -7.10 -18.00 -4.71
N LYS A 278 -7.53 -17.05 -3.82
CA LYS A 278 -8.92 -16.95 -3.35
C LYS A 278 -9.82 -16.30 -4.39
N ARG A 279 -11.03 -16.86 -4.60
CA ARG A 279 -12.04 -16.37 -5.52
C ARG A 279 -12.31 -14.86 -5.37
N GLY A 280 -12.68 -14.41 -4.19
CA GLY A 280 -13.05 -13.01 -3.96
C GLY A 280 -11.91 -12.00 -4.17
N LYS A 281 -10.64 -12.40 -3.94
CA LYS A 281 -9.49 -11.53 -4.22
C LYS A 281 -9.18 -11.47 -5.71
N LEU A 282 -9.23 -12.60 -6.43
CA LEU A 282 -8.88 -12.69 -7.85
C LEU A 282 -9.92 -12.12 -8.81
N ARG A 283 -11.18 -11.95 -8.41
CA ARG A 283 -12.23 -11.32 -9.24
C ARG A 283 -11.84 -9.94 -9.82
N LYS A 284 -10.85 -9.29 -9.22
CA LYS A 284 -10.37 -7.95 -9.60
C LYS A 284 -9.38 -7.94 -10.76
N LEU A 285 -8.66 -9.06 -10.97
CA LEU A 285 -7.49 -9.07 -11.85
C LEU A 285 -7.83 -8.76 -13.32
N HIS A 286 -8.90 -9.32 -13.86
CA HIS A 286 -9.27 -9.07 -15.25
C HIS A 286 -9.68 -7.61 -15.50
N ASN A 287 -10.20 -6.92 -14.49
CA ASN A 287 -10.56 -5.51 -14.56
C ASN A 287 -9.36 -4.56 -14.46
N LEU A 288 -8.13 -5.07 -14.35
CA LEU A 288 -6.92 -4.27 -14.58
C LEU A 288 -6.65 -4.02 -16.07
N ALA A 289 -7.39 -4.69 -16.97
CA ALA A 289 -7.29 -4.43 -18.40
C ALA A 289 -7.74 -3.01 -18.76
N ASP A 290 -7.08 -2.41 -19.76
CA ASP A 290 -7.34 -1.06 -20.24
C ASP A 290 -7.28 0.01 -19.12
N SER A 291 -6.29 -0.08 -18.22
CA SER A 291 -6.15 0.80 -17.07
C SER A 291 -4.89 1.66 -17.11
N ILE A 292 -4.93 2.81 -16.42
CA ILE A 292 -3.75 3.55 -16.00
C ILE A 292 -3.53 3.25 -14.52
N LEU A 293 -2.42 2.59 -14.18
CA LEU A 293 -2.02 2.29 -12.82
C LEU A 293 -1.08 3.38 -12.31
N VAL A 294 -1.40 3.98 -11.18
CA VAL A 294 -0.58 5.05 -10.57
C VAL A 294 -0.09 4.56 -9.21
N PHE A 295 1.21 4.31 -9.09
CA PHE A 295 1.84 3.88 -7.83
C PHE A 295 2.48 5.08 -7.14
N ASP A 296 1.84 5.58 -6.10
CA ASP A 296 2.38 6.69 -5.31
C ASP A 296 3.36 6.18 -4.24
N GLU A 297 4.41 6.96 -3.99
CA GLU A 297 5.53 6.61 -3.11
C GLU A 297 6.06 5.18 -3.39
N ALA A 298 6.31 4.88 -4.66
CA ALA A 298 6.64 3.54 -5.16
C ALA A 298 7.89 2.93 -4.50
N HIS A 299 8.81 3.75 -3.96
CA HIS A 299 9.98 3.30 -3.21
C HIS A 299 9.65 2.58 -1.90
N LEU A 300 8.41 2.72 -1.39
CA LEU A 300 7.93 2.02 -0.19
C LEU A 300 7.44 0.60 -0.45
N MET A 301 7.56 0.08 -1.68
CA MET A 301 7.28 -1.34 -1.95
C MET A 301 8.18 -2.22 -1.07
N PRO A 302 7.60 -3.22 -0.36
CA PRO A 302 8.38 -4.07 0.52
C PRO A 302 9.49 -4.80 -0.24
N MET A 303 10.73 -4.64 0.22
CA MET A 303 11.92 -5.19 -0.45
C MET A 303 11.82 -6.71 -0.69
N ALA A 304 11.30 -7.45 0.29
CA ALA A 304 11.12 -8.91 0.17
C ALA A 304 10.16 -9.33 -0.96
N TYR A 305 9.32 -8.42 -1.44
CA TYR A 305 8.33 -8.68 -2.49
C TYR A 305 8.53 -7.78 -3.72
N LEU A 306 9.67 -7.08 -3.80
CA LEU A 306 9.89 -6.10 -4.87
C LEU A 306 9.83 -6.74 -6.26
N GLN A 307 10.54 -7.85 -6.49
CA GLN A 307 10.50 -8.54 -7.77
C GLN A 307 9.09 -9.03 -8.14
N PRO A 308 8.35 -9.80 -7.32
CA PRO A 308 7.00 -10.23 -7.71
C PRO A 308 6.03 -9.05 -7.91
N CYS A 309 6.17 -7.95 -7.18
CA CYS A 309 5.36 -6.74 -7.40
C CYS A 309 5.65 -6.10 -8.76
N LEU A 310 6.93 -5.90 -9.11
CA LEU A 310 7.32 -5.33 -10.40
C LEU A 310 6.94 -6.26 -11.57
N GLN A 311 7.11 -7.57 -11.42
CA GLN A 311 6.64 -8.55 -12.40
C GLN A 311 5.12 -8.49 -12.61
N ALA A 312 4.33 -8.40 -11.53
CA ALA A 312 2.88 -8.29 -11.64
C ALA A 312 2.46 -7.03 -12.43
N VAL A 313 3.09 -5.87 -12.16
CA VAL A 313 2.85 -4.65 -12.97
C VAL A 313 3.23 -4.87 -14.42
N SER A 314 4.37 -5.48 -14.70
CA SER A 314 4.82 -5.79 -16.05
C SER A 314 3.84 -6.69 -16.82
N TYR A 315 3.25 -7.70 -16.15
CA TYR A 315 2.24 -8.56 -16.78
C TYR A 315 0.97 -7.78 -17.11
N VAL A 316 0.52 -6.89 -16.22
CA VAL A 316 -0.66 -6.06 -16.46
C VAL A 316 -0.41 -5.08 -17.62
N THR A 317 0.74 -4.43 -17.68
CA THR A 317 1.05 -3.49 -18.78
C THR A 317 1.21 -4.21 -20.11
N ARG A 318 1.87 -5.38 -20.13
CA ARG A 318 2.15 -6.13 -21.36
C ARG A 318 0.95 -6.89 -21.91
N TYR A 319 0.19 -7.58 -21.03
CA TYR A 319 -0.86 -8.50 -21.48
C TYR A 319 -2.26 -7.90 -21.43
N LEU A 320 -2.49 -6.87 -20.63
CA LEU A 320 -3.81 -6.32 -20.38
C LEU A 320 -4.01 -4.91 -20.97
N ASN A 321 -3.16 -4.50 -21.93
CA ASN A 321 -3.24 -3.18 -22.56
C ASN A 321 -3.33 -2.03 -21.52
N SER A 322 -2.51 -2.05 -20.48
CA SER A 322 -2.51 -1.06 -19.42
C SER A 322 -1.17 -0.32 -19.39
N GLU A 323 -1.13 0.81 -18.70
CA GLU A 323 0.08 1.62 -18.51
C GLU A 323 0.31 1.84 -17.01
N ALA A 324 1.56 1.96 -16.58
CA ALA A 324 1.90 2.21 -15.19
C ALA A 324 2.71 3.49 -15.03
N LEU A 325 2.37 4.28 -14.02
CA LEU A 325 3.06 5.49 -13.61
C LEU A 325 3.59 5.30 -12.18
N PHE A 326 4.91 5.32 -12.01
CA PHE A 326 5.56 5.28 -10.70
C PHE A 326 5.93 6.69 -10.24
N LEU A 327 5.43 7.07 -9.07
CA LEU A 327 5.68 8.36 -8.43
C LEU A 327 6.57 8.19 -7.22
N THR A 328 7.57 9.05 -7.07
CA THR A 328 8.36 9.12 -5.85
C THR A 328 9.09 10.46 -5.75
N ALA A 329 9.36 10.89 -4.50
CA ALA A 329 10.26 12.01 -4.23
C ALA A 329 11.72 11.55 -4.09
N THR A 330 11.92 10.32 -3.64
CA THR A 330 13.22 9.66 -3.46
C THR A 330 13.27 8.49 -4.41
N MET A 331 13.91 8.64 -5.58
CA MET A 331 13.88 7.62 -6.60
C MET A 331 15.10 6.72 -6.53
N PRO A 332 14.96 5.44 -6.07
CA PRO A 332 15.94 4.42 -6.41
C PRO A 332 16.04 4.30 -7.95
N ASP A 333 17.06 3.63 -8.45
CA ASP A 333 17.17 3.33 -9.89
C ASP A 333 16.08 2.31 -10.30
N PHE A 334 14.82 2.80 -10.32
CA PHE A 334 13.67 1.98 -10.72
C PHE A 334 13.81 1.48 -12.16
N GLU A 335 14.45 2.23 -13.03
CA GLU A 335 14.64 1.79 -14.41
C GLU A 335 15.47 0.51 -14.47
N THR A 336 16.61 0.46 -13.76
CA THR A 336 17.44 -0.75 -13.68
C THR A 336 16.68 -1.92 -13.07
N LEU A 337 15.91 -1.70 -11.97
CA LEU A 337 15.10 -2.74 -11.36
C LEU A 337 13.99 -3.25 -12.30
N LEU A 338 13.29 -2.36 -12.99
CA LEU A 338 12.29 -2.72 -13.98
C LEU A 338 12.89 -3.52 -15.12
N ARG A 339 14.01 -3.07 -15.68
CA ARG A 339 14.73 -3.81 -16.75
C ARG A 339 15.22 -5.19 -16.30
N GLN A 340 15.61 -5.32 -15.04
CA GLN A 340 16.08 -6.58 -14.47
C GLN A 340 14.95 -7.56 -14.16
N TYR A 341 13.85 -7.08 -13.61
CA TYR A 341 12.79 -7.92 -13.04
C TYR A 341 11.50 -7.96 -13.84
N THR A 342 11.40 -7.20 -14.95
CA THR A 342 10.18 -7.18 -15.77
C THR A 342 10.42 -7.69 -17.17
N ILE A 343 9.34 -7.97 -17.90
CA ILE A 343 9.35 -8.43 -19.29
C ILE A 343 9.44 -7.23 -20.26
N THR A 344 9.15 -6.03 -19.76
CA THR A 344 8.92 -4.81 -20.57
C THR A 344 10.17 -4.04 -20.93
N GLY A 345 11.28 -4.70 -21.23
CA GLY A 345 12.65 -4.15 -21.41
C GLY A 345 12.84 -2.80 -22.11
N ASP A 346 11.91 -2.31 -22.96
CA ASP A 346 12.23 -1.23 -23.89
C ASP A 346 11.32 0.01 -23.84
N LYS A 347 10.24 0.02 -23.05
CA LYS A 347 9.26 1.12 -23.07
C LYS A 347 9.08 1.79 -21.71
N ILE A 348 10.18 2.23 -21.13
CA ILE A 348 10.21 3.03 -19.91
C ILE A 348 10.50 4.49 -20.28
N LEU A 349 9.70 5.43 -19.80
CA LEU A 349 9.87 6.85 -20.07
C LEU A 349 9.96 7.65 -18.77
N HIS A 350 11.06 8.40 -18.60
CA HIS A 350 11.18 9.41 -17.56
C HIS A 350 10.40 10.66 -17.95
N LEU A 351 9.55 11.14 -17.04
CA LEU A 351 8.72 12.33 -17.28
C LEU A 351 9.45 13.64 -16.96
N ILE A 352 10.47 13.59 -16.12
CA ILE A 352 11.33 14.72 -15.76
C ILE A 352 12.75 14.46 -16.27
N ASP A 353 13.26 15.36 -17.11
CA ASP A 353 14.64 15.34 -17.62
C ASP A 353 15.51 16.40 -16.93
N ASP A 354 14.94 17.59 -16.72
CA ASP A 354 15.64 18.73 -16.11
C ASP A 354 15.30 18.83 -14.62
N THR A 355 16.25 18.49 -13.78
CA THR A 355 16.15 18.47 -12.32
C THR A 355 16.76 19.69 -11.63
N LYS A 356 17.20 20.73 -12.39
CA LYS A 356 17.85 21.94 -11.83
C LYS A 356 17.00 22.67 -10.80
N ASP A 357 15.68 22.55 -10.90
CA ASP A 357 14.74 23.20 -9.97
C ASP A 357 14.55 22.41 -8.66
N PHE A 358 15.11 21.20 -8.52
CA PHE A 358 14.87 20.35 -7.34
C PHE A 358 15.39 20.99 -6.05
N ALA A 359 16.55 21.63 -6.11
CA ALA A 359 17.12 22.34 -4.95
C ALA A 359 16.19 23.42 -4.36
N LEU A 360 15.30 24.03 -5.16
CA LEU A 360 14.32 25.02 -4.68
C LEU A 360 13.24 24.38 -3.78
N PHE A 361 13.10 23.08 -3.79
CA PHE A 361 12.14 22.34 -2.95
C PHE A 361 12.77 21.80 -1.67
N GLU A 362 14.08 21.94 -1.49
CA GLU A 362 14.76 21.63 -0.24
C GLU A 362 14.36 22.67 0.81
N LYS A 363 13.77 22.21 1.90
CA LYS A 363 13.15 23.08 2.90
C LYS A 363 13.87 23.07 4.22
N CYS A 364 14.78 22.13 4.42
CA CYS A 364 15.63 22.04 5.60
C CYS A 364 16.95 21.38 5.23
N SER A 365 17.99 21.66 5.99
CA SER A 365 19.23 20.91 5.98
C SER A 365 19.13 19.66 6.87
N PHE A 366 20.08 18.74 6.70
CA PHE A 366 20.14 17.52 7.50
C PHE A 366 21.50 17.45 8.22
N GLU A 367 21.46 17.29 9.54
CA GLU A 367 22.66 17.22 10.38
C GLU A 367 22.65 15.99 11.27
N GLN A 368 23.82 15.42 11.55
CA GLN A 368 23.98 14.28 12.43
C GLN A 368 24.51 14.71 13.81
N LEU A 369 23.79 14.39 14.88
CA LEU A 369 24.17 14.71 16.26
C LEU A 369 24.99 13.59 16.95
N GLY A 370 25.08 12.40 16.35
CA GLY A 370 25.70 11.24 16.98
C GLY A 370 24.84 10.64 18.09
N ALA A 371 25.51 10.06 19.10
CA ALA A 371 24.81 9.43 20.22
C ALA A 371 24.51 10.45 21.33
N LEU A 372 23.25 10.54 21.75
CA LEU A 372 22.73 11.44 22.78
C LEU A 372 22.00 10.68 23.88
N SER A 373 22.09 11.17 25.13
CA SER A 373 21.16 10.74 26.17
C SER A 373 19.79 11.35 25.97
N ALA A 374 18.75 10.77 26.59
CA ALA A 374 17.38 11.30 26.53
C ALA A 374 17.34 12.77 27.01
N GLU A 375 18.02 13.12 28.08
CA GLU A 375 18.05 14.50 28.61
C GLU A 375 18.75 15.46 27.66
N ALA A 376 19.84 15.04 27.00
CA ALA A 376 20.55 15.88 26.03
C ALA A 376 19.68 16.15 24.79
N LEU A 377 18.96 15.13 24.31
CA LEU A 377 18.00 15.27 23.21
C LEU A 377 16.87 16.22 23.58
N LEU A 378 16.24 16.03 24.75
CA LEU A 378 15.14 16.88 25.21
C LEU A 378 15.58 18.34 25.42
N ARG A 379 16.78 18.58 25.98
CA ARG A 379 17.35 19.93 26.08
C ARG A 379 17.51 20.58 24.72
N LYS A 380 18.07 19.85 23.73
CA LYS A 380 18.26 20.39 22.39
C LYS A 380 16.91 20.65 21.70
N ALA A 381 15.92 19.77 21.89
CA ALA A 381 14.57 19.98 21.37
C ALA A 381 13.85 21.15 22.05
N ALA A 382 14.23 21.54 23.28
CA ALA A 382 13.68 22.69 23.98
C ALA A 382 14.11 24.04 23.38
N ASP A 383 15.16 24.08 22.56
CA ASP A 383 15.58 25.31 21.87
C ASP A 383 14.56 25.76 20.82
N ALA A 384 13.89 24.85 20.13
CA ALA A 384 12.92 25.15 19.09
C ALA A 384 11.54 25.51 19.66
N ALA A 385 10.80 26.38 18.97
CA ALA A 385 9.41 26.72 19.31
C ALA A 385 8.45 25.56 19.03
N SER A 386 8.72 24.76 17.99
CA SER A 386 8.01 23.51 17.72
C SER A 386 8.98 22.42 17.28
N ALA A 387 9.02 21.30 18.02
CA ALA A 387 9.90 20.19 17.74
C ALA A 387 9.15 18.89 17.60
N LEU A 388 9.52 18.10 16.58
CA LEU A 388 9.07 16.73 16.38
C LEU A 388 10.22 15.77 16.64
N ILE A 389 10.03 14.84 17.56
CA ILE A 389 10.97 13.78 17.86
C ILE A 389 10.38 12.46 17.36
N VAL A 390 11.02 11.85 16.36
CA VAL A 390 10.58 10.58 15.76
C VAL A 390 11.53 9.48 16.14
N THR A 391 11.01 8.44 16.79
CA THR A 391 11.78 7.27 17.24
C THR A 391 11.36 5.99 16.52
N ASN A 392 12.24 4.99 16.55
CA ASN A 392 11.99 3.68 15.91
C ASN A 392 11.08 2.78 16.77
N SER A 393 10.85 3.13 18.04
CA SER A 393 10.07 2.37 19.00
C SER A 393 8.95 3.19 19.62
N LYS A 394 7.74 2.63 19.70
CA LYS A 394 6.60 3.24 20.39
C LYS A 394 6.87 3.47 21.88
N ARG A 395 7.61 2.55 22.52
CA ARG A 395 8.00 2.66 23.93
C ARG A 395 8.98 3.79 24.16
N THR A 396 9.98 3.91 23.29
CA THR A 396 10.95 5.01 23.35
C THR A 396 10.28 6.36 23.19
N ALA A 397 9.37 6.49 22.20
CA ALA A 397 8.58 7.71 22.03
C ALA A 397 7.76 8.05 23.28
N ARG A 398 7.11 7.05 23.92
CA ARG A 398 6.35 7.24 25.15
C ARG A 398 7.24 7.64 26.31
N LYS A 399 8.39 6.97 26.52
CA LYS A 399 9.33 7.29 27.58
C LYS A 399 9.84 8.73 27.47
N LEU A 400 10.17 9.20 26.27
CA LEU A 400 10.54 10.60 26.03
C LEU A 400 9.38 11.56 26.32
N TYR A 401 8.16 11.21 25.91
CA TYR A 401 6.97 11.99 26.24
C TYR A 401 6.79 12.13 27.77
N GLU A 402 6.97 11.04 28.52
CA GLU A 402 6.85 11.05 29.98
C GLU A 402 7.93 11.90 30.66
N LEU A 403 9.17 11.87 30.14
CA LEU A 403 10.30 12.64 30.64
C LEU A 403 10.25 14.12 30.30
N ALA A 404 9.58 14.50 29.22
CA ALA A 404 9.51 15.89 28.78
C ALA A 404 8.54 16.72 29.62
N ASP A 405 8.82 18.00 29.76
CA ASP A 405 7.94 18.98 30.38
C ASP A 405 7.24 19.86 29.32
N GLY A 406 6.27 20.67 29.74
CA GLY A 406 5.58 21.65 28.90
C GLY A 406 4.44 21.07 28.04
N ASP A 407 4.10 21.78 26.94
CA ASP A 407 3.02 21.38 26.03
C ASP A 407 3.51 20.29 25.08
N LYS A 408 3.06 19.08 25.31
CA LYS A 408 3.59 17.87 24.68
C LYS A 408 2.49 16.94 24.16
N TYR A 409 2.80 16.23 23.07
CA TYR A 409 1.89 15.30 22.40
C TYR A 409 2.61 14.00 22.07
N TYR A 410 1.90 12.89 22.22
CA TYR A 410 2.37 11.57 21.83
C TYR A 410 1.53 11.03 20.66
N LEU A 411 2.19 10.46 19.66
CA LEU A 411 1.53 9.89 18.48
C LEU A 411 2.16 8.53 18.13
N SER A 412 1.39 7.47 18.30
CA SER A 412 1.76 6.12 17.84
C SER A 412 0.53 5.26 17.58
N THR A 413 0.74 4.04 17.10
CA THR A 413 -0.36 3.07 16.94
C THR A 413 -0.81 2.43 18.26
N TYR A 414 -0.27 2.80 19.42
CA TYR A 414 -0.84 2.47 20.73
C TYR A 414 -2.12 3.25 21.02
N LEU A 415 -2.29 4.41 20.39
CA LEU A 415 -3.54 5.17 20.40
C LEU A 415 -4.54 4.57 19.42
N THR A 416 -5.82 4.66 19.74
CA THR A 416 -6.88 4.35 18.77
C THR A 416 -6.86 5.32 17.60
N ALA A 417 -7.46 4.94 16.47
CA ALA A 417 -7.56 5.84 15.32
C ALA A 417 -8.34 7.12 15.66
N LEU A 418 -9.33 7.02 16.53
CA LEU A 418 -10.13 8.15 17.02
C LEU A 418 -9.27 9.16 17.77
N ASP A 419 -8.54 8.72 18.80
CA ASP A 419 -7.72 9.61 19.62
C ASP A 419 -6.56 10.21 18.82
N ARG A 420 -5.93 9.43 17.93
CA ARG A 420 -4.90 9.96 17.00
C ARG A 420 -5.42 11.13 16.18
N LYS A 421 -6.64 10.99 15.62
CA LYS A 421 -7.27 12.03 14.80
C LYS A 421 -7.50 13.30 15.63
N GLU A 422 -7.99 13.16 16.84
CA GLU A 422 -8.21 14.28 17.76
C GLU A 422 -6.91 14.96 18.20
N ILE A 423 -5.87 14.19 18.52
CA ILE A 423 -4.55 14.72 18.90
C ILE A 423 -3.93 15.47 17.71
N ILE A 424 -3.97 14.91 16.50
CA ILE A 424 -3.44 15.58 15.30
C ILE A 424 -4.19 16.90 15.03
N LYS A 425 -5.51 16.92 15.22
CA LYS A 425 -6.32 18.13 15.11
C LYS A 425 -5.89 19.20 16.11
N LYS A 426 -5.74 18.83 17.39
CA LYS A 426 -5.25 19.72 18.47
C LYS A 426 -3.87 20.29 18.14
N ILE A 427 -2.94 19.43 17.68
CA ILE A 427 -1.59 19.86 17.28
C ILE A 427 -1.67 20.90 16.15
N ARG A 428 -2.48 20.66 15.10
CA ARG A 428 -2.64 21.59 13.98
C ARG A 428 -3.17 22.94 14.43
N GLU A 429 -4.20 22.93 15.27
CA GLU A 429 -4.79 24.16 15.82
C GLU A 429 -3.76 24.96 16.63
N LYS A 430 -2.96 24.29 17.46
CA LYS A 430 -1.91 24.92 18.26
C LYS A 430 -0.75 25.44 17.41
N LEU A 431 -0.26 24.66 16.45
CA LEU A 431 0.80 25.13 15.54
C LEU A 431 0.34 26.35 14.74
N LYS A 432 -0.91 26.38 14.28
CA LYS A 432 -1.49 27.53 13.60
C LYS A 432 -1.61 28.75 14.52
N ALA A 433 -2.06 28.55 15.75
CA ALA A 433 -2.11 29.63 16.75
C ALA A 433 -0.72 30.16 17.08
N LEU A 434 0.27 29.25 17.23
CA LEU A 434 1.66 29.62 17.51
C LEU A 434 2.25 30.50 16.39
N GLU A 435 2.05 30.12 15.12
CA GLU A 435 2.52 30.89 13.95
C GLU A 435 1.82 32.25 13.84
N ASN A 436 0.52 32.32 14.19
CA ASN A 436 -0.23 33.61 14.17
C ASN A 436 0.22 34.52 15.29
N ASP A 437 0.43 34.01 16.50
CA ASP A 437 0.81 34.81 17.67
C ASP A 437 2.31 35.22 17.62
N PHE A 438 3.15 34.40 16.99
CA PHE A 438 4.61 34.57 16.87
C PHE A 438 5.06 34.32 15.44
N PRO A 439 4.82 35.25 14.49
CA PRO A 439 5.22 35.10 13.10
C PRO A 439 6.72 34.79 12.96
N GLY A 440 7.03 33.72 12.20
CA GLY A 440 8.42 33.25 12.08
C GLY A 440 8.97 32.55 13.32
N LEU A 441 8.13 32.28 14.32
CA LEU A 441 8.45 31.60 15.59
C LEU A 441 9.57 32.28 16.41
N VAL A 442 9.66 33.61 16.34
CA VAL A 442 10.67 34.39 17.04
C VAL A 442 10.19 34.73 18.47
N ASN A 443 11.07 34.57 19.46
CA ASN A 443 10.81 34.89 20.88
C ASN A 443 9.59 34.19 21.47
N VAL A 444 9.35 32.95 21.09
CA VAL A 444 8.26 32.14 21.64
C VAL A 444 8.55 31.82 23.13
N PRO A 445 7.65 32.16 24.07
CA PRO A 445 7.80 31.81 25.47
C PRO A 445 7.81 30.30 25.70
N GLU A 446 8.52 29.79 26.72
CA GLU A 446 8.67 28.36 26.97
C GLU A 446 7.32 27.63 27.13
N GLU A 447 6.36 28.26 27.80
CA GLU A 447 5.01 27.71 28.03
C GLU A 447 4.17 27.59 26.76
N ARG A 448 4.59 28.21 25.66
CA ARG A 448 3.93 28.17 24.35
C ARG A 448 4.61 27.21 23.37
N LYS A 449 5.80 26.71 23.70
CA LYS A 449 6.54 25.80 22.85
C LYS A 449 5.89 24.42 22.83
N ILE A 450 5.94 23.75 21.66
CA ILE A 450 5.23 22.49 21.41
C ILE A 450 6.25 21.38 21.15
N ARG A 451 6.09 20.23 21.82
CA ARG A 451 6.89 19.01 21.62
C ARG A 451 6.00 17.86 21.18
N ILE A 452 6.40 17.19 20.11
CA ILE A 452 5.66 16.05 19.57
C ILE A 452 6.58 14.84 19.55
N PHE A 453 6.16 13.77 20.22
CA PHE A 453 6.86 12.48 20.26
C PHE A 453 6.11 11.46 19.44
N SER A 454 6.74 10.93 18.39
CA SER A 454 6.07 10.05 17.45
C SER A 454 6.96 8.89 16.99
N THR A 455 6.34 7.92 16.35
CA THR A 455 7.02 6.92 15.53
C THR A 455 6.90 7.31 14.05
N SER A 456 7.39 6.46 13.14
CA SER A 456 7.23 6.64 11.67
C SER A 456 5.78 6.88 11.18
N LEU A 457 4.79 6.72 12.06
CA LEU A 457 3.39 7.07 11.78
C LEU A 457 3.22 8.50 11.23
N ILE A 458 4.08 9.44 11.68
CA ILE A 458 4.03 10.85 11.28
C ILE A 458 4.56 11.10 9.85
N GLU A 459 5.35 10.17 9.32
CA GLU A 459 6.07 10.33 8.05
C GLU A 459 5.10 10.38 6.86
N ALA A 460 3.98 9.65 6.95
CA ALA A 460 2.99 9.57 5.89
C ALA A 460 1.58 9.97 6.35
N GLY A 461 0.85 10.74 5.54
CA GLY A 461 -0.55 11.07 5.76
C GLY A 461 -0.84 12.08 6.88
N VAL A 462 0.18 12.64 7.54
CA VAL A 462 0.00 13.67 8.55
C VAL A 462 0.60 14.98 8.06
N ASP A 463 -0.23 16.01 7.93
CA ASP A 463 0.17 17.31 7.45
C ASP A 463 0.45 18.24 8.64
N LEU A 464 1.72 18.38 8.99
CA LEU A 464 2.24 19.26 10.03
C LEU A 464 3.45 20.03 9.49
N ASP A 465 3.58 21.28 9.90
CA ASP A 465 4.73 22.14 9.63
C ASP A 465 5.42 22.51 10.96
N LEU A 466 6.65 22.04 11.12
CA LEU A 466 7.40 22.16 12.35
C LEU A 466 8.70 22.93 12.12
N GLU A 467 9.19 23.63 13.14
CA GLU A 467 10.45 24.35 13.08
C GLU A 467 11.64 23.38 12.96
N THR A 468 11.66 22.36 13.78
CA THR A 468 12.78 21.41 13.86
C THR A 468 12.27 19.97 14.00
N VAL A 469 12.96 19.05 13.33
CA VAL A 469 12.69 17.62 13.43
C VAL A 469 13.92 16.89 13.94
N PHE A 470 13.72 15.96 14.89
CA PHE A 470 14.72 15.04 15.38
C PHE A 470 14.32 13.63 14.99
N ARG A 471 15.12 12.95 14.19
CA ARG A 471 14.85 11.59 13.73
C ARG A 471 15.92 10.63 14.26
N GLU A 472 15.49 9.63 15.05
CA GLU A 472 16.37 8.53 15.42
C GLU A 472 16.92 7.85 14.17
N MET A 473 18.21 7.50 14.14
CA MET A 473 18.89 6.91 12.98
C MET A 473 18.15 5.68 12.45
N THR A 474 17.88 5.68 11.14
CA THR A 474 17.12 4.66 10.42
C THR A 474 17.50 4.70 8.94
N GLY A 475 16.70 4.07 8.06
CA GLY A 475 16.88 4.15 6.61
C GLY A 475 16.73 5.58 6.06
N LEU A 476 17.44 5.87 4.99
CA LEU A 476 17.50 7.21 4.38
C LEU A 476 16.12 7.72 3.93
N ASP A 477 15.27 6.83 3.42
CA ASP A 477 13.88 7.13 3.03
C ASP A 477 13.06 7.70 4.18
N SER A 478 13.12 7.08 5.34
CA SER A 478 12.41 7.51 6.54
C SER A 478 12.98 8.83 7.10
N ILE A 479 14.30 9.03 7.03
CA ILE A 479 14.96 10.29 7.42
C ILE A 479 14.44 11.43 6.52
N LEU A 480 14.44 11.25 5.21
CA LEU A 480 13.97 12.24 4.25
C LEU A 480 12.46 12.53 4.40
N GLN A 481 11.64 11.50 4.65
CA GLN A 481 10.19 11.67 4.90
C GLN A 481 9.91 12.44 6.19
N SER A 482 10.66 12.16 7.26
CA SER A 482 10.58 12.92 8.51
C SER A 482 11.00 14.38 8.30
N GLY A 483 12.09 14.61 7.55
CA GLY A 483 12.53 15.95 7.14
C GLY A 483 11.49 16.71 6.33
N GLY A 484 10.64 16.02 5.57
CA GLY A 484 9.48 16.62 4.90
C GLY A 484 8.41 17.22 5.84
N ARG A 485 8.56 17.10 7.16
CA ARG A 485 7.75 17.77 8.20
C ARG A 485 8.45 19.01 8.78
N CYS A 486 9.73 19.16 8.51
CA CYS A 486 10.54 20.32 8.90
C CYS A 486 10.32 21.43 7.86
N ASN A 487 9.91 22.64 8.35
CA ASN A 487 9.70 23.79 7.46
C ASN A 487 8.89 23.48 6.19
N ARG A 488 7.84 22.69 6.34
CA ARG A 488 7.08 22.13 5.22
C ARG A 488 6.54 23.21 4.26
N GLU A 489 6.21 24.37 4.79
CA GLU A 489 5.73 25.49 3.99
C GLU A 489 6.86 26.34 3.39
N GLY A 490 8.14 26.07 3.77
CA GLY A 490 9.30 26.78 3.25
C GLY A 490 9.39 28.26 3.70
N LYS A 491 8.94 28.55 4.92
CA LYS A 491 8.92 29.92 5.48
C LYS A 491 10.21 30.32 6.19
N ARG A 492 11.11 29.37 6.47
CA ARG A 492 12.32 29.56 7.29
C ARG A 492 13.55 29.21 6.46
N GLU A 493 14.62 29.99 6.64
CA GLU A 493 15.86 29.78 5.87
C GLU A 493 16.79 28.78 6.57
N ASP A 494 16.79 28.73 7.91
CA ASP A 494 17.73 27.94 8.74
C ASP A 494 17.06 26.70 9.39
N ALA A 495 16.10 26.10 8.71
CA ALA A 495 15.44 24.92 9.24
C ALA A 495 16.33 23.68 9.14
N VAL A 496 16.40 22.90 10.22
CA VAL A 496 17.26 21.72 10.33
C VAL A 496 16.49 20.48 10.77
N THR A 497 16.73 19.38 10.08
CA THR A 497 16.36 18.04 10.55
C THR A 497 17.61 17.36 11.12
N TYR A 498 17.55 17.04 12.39
CA TYR A 498 18.65 16.35 13.09
C TYR A 498 18.43 14.83 13.08
N THR A 499 19.49 14.08 12.79
CA THR A 499 19.52 12.63 13.04
C THR A 499 20.35 12.34 14.29
N PHE A 500 19.95 11.36 15.08
CA PHE A 500 20.62 10.98 16.32
C PHE A 500 20.48 9.47 16.59
N SER A 501 21.33 8.97 17.48
CA SER A 501 21.20 7.64 18.10
C SER A 501 21.14 7.80 19.62
N PHE A 502 20.58 6.84 20.35
CA PHE A 502 20.59 6.89 21.81
C PHE A 502 21.91 6.35 22.36
N ALA A 503 22.48 7.11 23.29
CA ALA A 503 23.59 6.64 24.15
C ALA A 503 23.06 5.65 25.19
N ASP A 504 21.84 5.85 25.67
CA ASP A 504 21.17 5.03 26.69
C ASP A 504 20.81 3.66 26.11
N GLU A 505 21.37 2.58 26.64
CA GLU A 505 21.14 1.21 26.10
C GLU A 505 19.68 0.81 26.09
N GLU A 506 18.90 1.20 27.11
CA GLU A 506 17.46 0.90 27.22
C GLU A 506 16.61 1.54 26.12
N LEU A 507 17.06 2.64 25.53
CA LEU A 507 16.36 3.40 24.50
C LEU A 507 16.87 3.08 23.10
N ARG A 508 18.06 2.49 23.00
CA ARG A 508 18.73 2.21 21.73
C ARG A 508 17.93 1.20 20.91
N SER A 509 17.54 1.59 19.71
CA SER A 509 16.98 0.68 18.73
C SER A 509 18.06 -0.22 18.14
N ARG A 510 17.67 -1.41 17.72
CA ARG A 510 18.56 -2.32 16.99
C ARG A 510 18.99 -1.67 15.68
N GLU A 511 20.27 -1.66 15.40
CA GLU A 511 20.81 -1.25 14.11
C GLU A 511 20.34 -2.19 13.01
N THR A 512 20.03 -1.60 11.85
CA THR A 512 19.61 -2.32 10.66
C THR A 512 20.56 -2.01 9.51
N GLU A 513 20.64 -2.90 8.52
CA GLU A 513 21.43 -2.67 7.31
C GLU A 513 21.12 -1.29 6.69
N ALA A 514 19.85 -0.89 6.70
CA ALA A 514 19.41 0.40 6.18
C ALA A 514 19.94 1.59 7.02
N SER A 515 19.97 1.47 8.36
CA SER A 515 20.48 2.52 9.23
C SER A 515 21.99 2.67 9.16
N GLU A 516 22.73 1.57 9.05
CA GLU A 516 24.19 1.58 8.86
C GLU A 516 24.58 2.22 7.52
N LEU A 517 23.86 1.87 6.44
CA LEU A 517 24.07 2.49 5.13
C LEU A 517 23.74 3.98 5.15
N ALA A 518 22.63 4.39 5.79
CA ALA A 518 22.28 5.81 5.92
C ALA A 518 23.35 6.59 6.68
N GLN A 519 23.89 6.04 7.76
CA GLN A 519 25.00 6.63 8.51
C GLN A 519 26.26 6.79 7.63
N GLY A 520 26.55 5.80 6.79
CA GLY A 520 27.63 5.87 5.79
C GLY A 520 27.43 6.97 4.76
N MET A 521 26.17 7.24 4.36
CA MET A 521 25.85 8.34 3.44
C MET A 521 26.13 9.71 4.05
N PHE A 522 25.77 9.94 5.33
CA PHE A 522 26.11 11.18 6.04
C PHE A 522 27.62 11.41 6.15
N ALA A 523 28.42 10.36 6.25
CA ALA A 523 29.88 10.48 6.30
C ALA A 523 30.50 10.79 4.93
N LYS A 524 29.81 10.48 3.82
CA LYS A 524 30.34 10.58 2.47
C LYS A 524 29.83 11.80 1.70
N TYR A 525 28.61 12.24 1.94
CA TYR A 525 27.92 13.29 1.20
C TYR A 525 27.63 14.49 2.10
N ASP A 526 27.89 15.69 1.60
CA ASP A 526 27.55 16.94 2.31
C ASP A 526 26.04 17.16 2.38
N GLN A 527 25.30 16.66 1.37
CA GLN A 527 23.84 16.73 1.30
C GLN A 527 23.26 15.35 0.99
N ILE A 528 22.51 14.78 1.92
CA ILE A 528 21.85 13.48 1.74
C ILE A 528 20.64 13.51 0.79
N THR A 529 20.17 14.72 0.45
CA THR A 529 19.13 14.96 -0.55
C THR A 529 19.65 14.86 -1.98
N ASP A 530 20.97 14.82 -2.17
CA ASP A 530 21.58 14.67 -3.49
C ASP A 530 21.10 13.38 -4.17
N SER A 531 20.73 13.48 -5.43
CA SER A 531 20.28 12.35 -6.24
C SER A 531 21.33 11.24 -6.35
N GLY A 532 22.63 11.59 -6.36
CA GLY A 532 23.73 10.63 -6.33
C GLY A 532 23.80 9.87 -5.00
N CYS A 533 23.59 10.57 -3.87
CA CYS A 533 23.52 9.97 -2.54
C CYS A 533 22.36 8.96 -2.44
N ILE A 534 21.16 9.39 -2.84
CA ILE A 534 19.95 8.56 -2.80
C ILE A 534 20.13 7.31 -3.69
N ARG A 535 20.64 7.47 -4.90
CA ARG A 535 20.91 6.36 -5.81
C ARG A 535 21.91 5.37 -5.20
N GLU A 536 23.06 5.83 -4.72
CA GLU A 536 24.07 4.96 -4.13
C GLU A 536 23.55 4.21 -2.89
N TYR A 537 22.76 4.88 -2.06
CA TYR A 537 22.13 4.25 -0.90
C TYR A 537 21.26 3.06 -1.34
N TYR A 538 20.36 3.26 -2.30
CA TYR A 538 19.47 2.20 -2.75
C TYR A 538 20.22 1.10 -3.51
N ASP A 539 21.19 1.42 -4.33
CA ASP A 539 21.99 0.43 -5.06
C ASP A 539 22.71 -0.52 -4.10
N ARG A 540 23.28 0.03 -3.02
CA ARG A 540 23.91 -0.78 -1.97
C ARG A 540 22.87 -1.59 -1.19
N LEU A 541 21.77 -0.97 -0.80
CA LEU A 541 20.71 -1.62 -0.03
C LEU A 541 20.11 -2.80 -0.80
N PHE A 542 19.84 -2.62 -2.09
CA PHE A 542 19.32 -3.68 -2.95
C PHE A 542 20.37 -4.76 -3.23
N GLY A 543 21.62 -4.37 -3.45
CA GLY A 543 22.73 -5.31 -3.63
C GLY A 543 22.91 -6.25 -2.44
N MET A 544 22.84 -5.73 -1.21
CA MET A 544 22.93 -6.52 0.03
C MET A 544 21.72 -7.44 0.24
N ASN A 545 20.55 -7.09 -0.31
CA ASN A 545 19.30 -7.80 -0.10
C ASN A 545 18.79 -8.56 -1.33
N LEU A 546 19.64 -8.84 -2.30
CA LEU A 546 19.26 -9.46 -3.57
C LEU A 546 18.48 -10.78 -3.39
N GLU A 547 18.90 -11.65 -2.47
CA GLU A 547 18.21 -12.89 -2.18
C GLU A 547 16.79 -12.68 -1.59
N LYS A 548 16.62 -11.64 -0.77
CA LYS A 548 15.30 -11.28 -0.25
C LYS A 548 14.39 -10.77 -1.37
N ILE A 549 14.92 -9.89 -2.23
CA ILE A 549 14.21 -9.30 -3.36
C ILE A 549 13.68 -10.36 -4.32
N THR A 550 14.51 -11.37 -4.62
CA THR A 550 14.21 -12.42 -5.62
C THR A 550 13.54 -13.66 -5.04
N GLY A 551 13.46 -13.76 -3.72
CA GLY A 551 13.12 -14.99 -3.01
C GLY A 551 11.64 -15.38 -2.97
N ASN A 552 10.73 -14.46 -3.29
CA ASN A 552 9.28 -14.63 -3.08
C ASN A 552 8.45 -14.64 -4.38
N THR A 553 9.04 -15.00 -5.52
CA THR A 553 8.30 -15.30 -6.76
C THR A 553 7.71 -16.70 -6.73
N MET A 554 6.73 -16.99 -7.60
CA MET A 554 6.21 -18.36 -7.77
C MET A 554 7.32 -19.32 -8.21
N SER A 555 8.18 -18.90 -9.12
CA SER A 555 9.33 -19.68 -9.60
C SER A 555 10.32 -19.99 -8.47
N SER A 556 10.66 -19.01 -7.64
CA SER A 556 11.53 -19.21 -6.47
C SER A 556 10.92 -20.19 -5.47
N TYR A 557 9.60 -20.09 -5.25
CA TYR A 557 8.89 -21.05 -4.41
C TYR A 557 8.94 -22.47 -4.98
N CYS A 558 8.71 -22.62 -6.29
CA CYS A 558 8.80 -23.91 -6.98
C CYS A 558 10.20 -24.52 -6.85
N LYS A 559 11.26 -23.75 -7.09
CA LYS A 559 12.65 -24.21 -6.93
C LYS A 559 12.94 -24.73 -5.52
N LYS A 560 12.57 -23.97 -4.50
CA LYS A 560 12.78 -24.34 -3.09
C LYS A 560 12.09 -25.66 -2.72
N ASN A 561 10.98 -26.00 -3.37
CA ASN A 561 10.16 -27.16 -3.06
C ASN A 561 10.25 -28.27 -4.11
N GLY A 562 11.18 -28.19 -5.08
CA GLY A 562 11.33 -29.19 -6.14
C GLY A 562 10.12 -29.32 -7.06
N LEU A 563 9.38 -28.23 -7.27
CA LEU A 563 8.18 -28.14 -8.10
C LEU A 563 8.51 -27.55 -9.48
N ASN A 564 7.64 -27.75 -10.44
CA ASN A 564 7.77 -27.26 -11.81
C ASN A 564 6.42 -26.72 -12.32
N ILE A 565 6.35 -26.34 -13.60
CA ILE A 565 5.15 -25.77 -14.23
C ILE A 565 3.92 -26.71 -14.18
N GLU A 566 4.12 -28.01 -14.12
CA GLU A 566 3.02 -29.00 -14.03
C GLU A 566 2.51 -29.23 -12.61
N SER A 567 3.26 -28.75 -11.60
CA SER A 567 2.95 -28.93 -10.17
C SER A 567 2.80 -27.60 -9.42
N LEU A 568 2.35 -26.55 -10.08
CA LEU A 568 2.25 -25.21 -9.52
C LEU A 568 1.45 -25.14 -8.21
N PRO A 569 2.03 -24.59 -7.15
CA PRO A 569 1.45 -24.54 -5.81
C PRO A 569 0.66 -23.24 -5.56
N PHE A 570 -0.44 -23.01 -6.26
CA PHE A 570 -1.18 -21.76 -6.18
C PHE A 570 -1.66 -21.41 -4.78
N ARG A 571 -2.22 -22.37 -4.06
CA ARG A 571 -2.71 -22.20 -2.70
C ARG A 571 -1.55 -22.04 -1.72
N SER A 572 -0.61 -22.95 -1.75
CA SER A 572 0.53 -22.96 -0.82
C SER A 572 1.42 -21.72 -0.99
N TYR A 573 1.56 -21.21 -2.22
CA TYR A 573 2.24 -19.95 -2.50
C TYR A 573 1.45 -18.74 -1.96
N ALA A 574 0.15 -18.67 -2.24
CA ALA A 574 -0.70 -17.58 -1.80
C ALA A 574 -0.80 -17.46 -0.28
N GLU A 575 -0.75 -18.60 0.43
CA GLU A 575 -0.73 -18.64 1.90
C GLU A 575 0.58 -18.09 2.50
N LYS A 576 1.64 -17.95 1.70
CA LYS A 576 2.93 -17.37 2.12
C LYS A 576 3.17 -15.95 1.58
N PHE A 577 2.35 -15.52 0.63
CA PHE A 577 2.49 -14.19 0.04
C PHE A 577 1.73 -13.15 0.86
N HIS A 578 2.42 -12.51 1.80
CA HIS A 578 1.89 -11.42 2.62
C HIS A 578 2.84 -10.24 2.55
N LEU A 579 2.38 -9.13 1.97
CA LEU A 579 3.19 -7.91 1.84
C LEU A 579 3.55 -7.30 3.19
N ILE A 580 2.65 -7.45 4.16
CA ILE A 580 2.87 -7.01 5.53
C ILE A 580 2.99 -8.27 6.39
N ASP A 581 4.09 -8.35 7.13
CA ASP A 581 4.25 -9.37 8.16
C ASP A 581 3.18 -9.18 9.25
N ASP A 582 2.40 -10.23 9.53
CA ASP A 582 1.42 -10.29 10.61
C ASP A 582 2.11 -10.35 11.99
N LYS A 583 2.94 -9.32 12.30
CA LYS A 583 3.63 -9.19 13.59
C LYS A 583 2.83 -8.41 14.62
N THR A 584 1.67 -7.91 14.23
CA THR A 584 0.86 -7.03 15.06
C THR A 584 -0.56 -7.56 15.22
N GLU A 585 -1.18 -7.19 16.33
CA GLU A 585 -2.58 -7.48 16.65
C GLU A 585 -3.33 -6.16 16.88
N SER A 586 -4.62 -6.17 16.52
CA SER A 586 -5.52 -5.05 16.77
C SER A 586 -6.34 -5.30 18.03
N ILE A 587 -6.34 -4.34 18.93
CA ILE A 587 -7.10 -4.41 20.17
C ILE A 587 -8.16 -3.32 20.15
N ILE A 588 -9.42 -3.72 20.32
CA ILE A 588 -10.56 -2.81 20.42
C ILE A 588 -10.65 -2.27 21.85
N VAL A 589 -10.77 -0.97 21.97
CA VAL A 589 -10.83 -0.26 23.27
C VAL A 589 -12.24 0.28 23.49
N PRO A 590 -12.90 -0.04 24.63
CA PRO A 590 -14.22 0.48 24.98
C PRO A 590 -14.13 1.92 25.50
N GLN A 591 -14.14 2.91 24.61
CA GLN A 591 -13.94 4.33 24.94
C GLN A 591 -15.25 5.07 25.26
N ASP A 592 -16.34 4.72 24.58
CA ASP A 592 -17.62 5.40 24.66
C ASP A 592 -18.80 4.42 24.61
N ALA A 593 -20.03 4.95 24.65
CA ALA A 593 -21.23 4.12 24.58
C ALA A 593 -21.37 3.36 23.26
N GLU A 594 -20.88 3.91 22.16
CA GLU A 594 -20.92 3.26 20.84
C GLU A 594 -19.97 2.06 20.80
N SER A 595 -18.70 2.25 21.21
CA SER A 595 -17.71 1.16 21.25
C SER A 595 -18.15 0.02 22.16
N ARG A 596 -18.76 0.32 23.32
CA ARG A 596 -19.30 -0.71 24.24
C ARG A 596 -20.43 -1.51 23.59
N ARG A 597 -21.37 -0.84 22.89
CA ARG A 597 -22.45 -1.53 22.15
C ARG A 597 -21.90 -2.43 21.04
N LEU A 598 -20.91 -1.94 20.28
CA LEU A 598 -20.26 -2.75 19.23
C LEU A 598 -19.59 -4.00 19.80
N ILE A 599 -18.93 -3.89 20.97
CA ILE A 599 -18.33 -5.04 21.68
C ILE A 599 -19.40 -6.00 22.17
N GLU A 600 -20.53 -5.51 22.70
CA GLU A 600 -21.68 -6.34 23.09
C GLU A 600 -22.24 -7.09 21.88
N SER A 601 -22.48 -6.43 20.76
CA SER A 601 -22.92 -7.09 19.52
C SER A 601 -21.97 -8.19 19.05
N ILE A 602 -20.63 -7.98 19.14
CA ILE A 602 -19.65 -9.03 18.82
C ILE A 602 -19.80 -10.22 19.77
N ARG A 603 -19.95 -9.95 21.08
CA ARG A 603 -20.14 -10.99 22.10
C ARG A 603 -21.39 -11.83 21.83
N ASP A 604 -22.46 -11.19 21.35
CA ASP A 604 -23.74 -11.82 21.03
C ASP A 604 -23.74 -12.45 19.62
N GLN A 605 -22.55 -12.53 18.95
CA GLN A 605 -22.30 -13.10 17.62
C GLN A 605 -23.05 -12.38 16.48
N GLU A 606 -23.42 -11.14 16.69
CA GLU A 606 -23.99 -10.30 15.64
C GLU A 606 -22.90 -9.86 14.65
N HIS A 607 -23.32 -9.56 13.42
CA HIS A 607 -22.40 -9.02 12.43
C HIS A 607 -22.11 -7.54 12.74
N VAL A 608 -20.87 -7.26 13.10
CA VAL A 608 -20.38 -5.88 13.31
C VAL A 608 -19.42 -5.50 12.21
N SER A 609 -19.63 -4.35 11.59
CA SER A 609 -18.73 -3.82 10.58
C SER A 609 -17.33 -3.59 11.13
N SER A 610 -16.33 -4.13 10.45
CA SER A 610 -14.90 -3.93 10.79
C SER A 610 -14.50 -2.47 10.85
N ARG A 611 -15.14 -1.60 10.05
CA ARG A 611 -14.89 -0.16 10.01
C ARG A 611 -15.28 0.53 11.31
N LYS A 612 -16.47 0.20 11.85
CA LYS A 612 -16.94 0.77 13.13
C LYS A 612 -15.99 0.40 14.27
N LEU A 613 -15.46 -0.81 14.24
CA LEU A 613 -14.47 -1.27 15.22
C LEU A 613 -13.10 -0.59 15.08
N GLN A 614 -12.66 -0.36 13.86
CA GLN A 614 -11.30 0.14 13.61
C GLN A 614 -11.03 1.54 14.16
N LYS A 615 -12.04 2.40 14.26
CA LYS A 615 -11.87 3.71 14.91
C LYS A 615 -11.50 3.59 16.38
N TYR A 616 -11.89 2.48 17.03
CA TYR A 616 -11.58 2.15 18.41
C TYR A 616 -10.42 1.16 18.57
N ALA A 617 -9.75 0.82 17.47
CA ALA A 617 -8.63 -0.11 17.48
C ALA A 617 -7.30 0.60 17.72
N CYS A 618 -6.51 0.06 18.62
CA CYS A 618 -5.07 0.31 18.73
C CYS A 618 -4.29 -0.92 18.23
N THR A 619 -3.00 -0.74 17.88
CA THR A 619 -2.16 -1.81 17.34
C THR A 619 -0.97 -2.08 18.23
N VAL A 620 -0.80 -3.34 18.64
CA VAL A 620 0.33 -3.84 19.44
C VAL A 620 1.07 -4.94 18.69
N SER A 621 2.29 -5.29 19.10
CA SER A 621 2.97 -6.48 18.61
C SER A 621 2.31 -7.74 19.16
N LYS A 622 2.46 -8.90 18.49
CA LYS A 622 1.97 -10.20 19.00
C LYS A 622 2.48 -10.50 20.41
N LYS A 623 3.77 -10.21 20.67
CA LYS A 623 4.36 -10.39 22.01
C LYS A 623 3.69 -9.51 23.07
N GLU A 624 3.36 -8.28 22.73
CA GLU A 624 2.64 -7.36 23.63
C GLU A 624 1.19 -7.81 23.87
N CYS A 625 0.53 -8.33 22.82
CA CYS A 625 -0.81 -8.92 22.93
C CYS A 625 -0.80 -10.15 23.86
N GLU A 626 0.16 -11.05 23.69
CA GLU A 626 0.34 -12.21 24.57
C GLU A 626 0.55 -11.81 26.04
N GLU A 627 1.31 -10.72 26.27
CA GLU A 627 1.55 -10.21 27.62
C GLU A 627 0.27 -9.64 28.25
N LEU A 628 -0.51 -8.87 27.51
CA LEU A 628 -1.81 -8.38 27.95
C LEU A 628 -2.81 -9.53 28.20
N MET A 629 -2.75 -10.60 27.43
CA MET A 629 -3.54 -11.82 27.66
C MET A 629 -3.15 -12.49 28.98
N LYS A 630 -1.85 -12.64 29.26
CA LYS A 630 -1.37 -13.21 30.55
C LYS A 630 -1.81 -12.37 31.75
N GLN A 631 -1.90 -11.05 31.57
CA GLN A 631 -2.40 -10.13 32.61
C GLN A 631 -3.93 -10.19 32.75
N GLY A 632 -4.64 -10.95 31.92
CA GLY A 632 -6.09 -11.13 31.98
C GLY A 632 -6.90 -9.89 31.59
N VAL A 633 -6.31 -8.95 30.83
CA VAL A 633 -6.96 -7.69 30.45
C VAL A 633 -7.52 -7.68 29.03
N LEU A 634 -7.42 -8.80 28.31
CA LEU A 634 -7.98 -9.00 26.97
C LEU A 634 -8.98 -10.15 26.95
N ASN A 635 -10.07 -9.96 26.22
CA ASN A 635 -10.97 -11.05 25.80
C ASN A 635 -10.79 -11.34 24.31
N ASP A 636 -10.74 -12.64 23.97
CA ASP A 636 -10.79 -13.13 22.58
C ASP A 636 -12.23 -13.43 22.20
N TYR A 637 -12.75 -12.70 21.21
CA TYR A 637 -14.08 -12.97 20.64
C TYR A 637 -14.01 -13.82 19.36
N GLY A 638 -12.84 -14.40 19.07
CA GLY A 638 -12.58 -15.19 17.88
C GLY A 638 -12.27 -14.34 16.64
N ARG A 639 -11.81 -15.00 15.58
CA ARG A 639 -11.43 -14.36 14.30
C ARG A 639 -10.36 -13.27 14.42
N GLY A 640 -9.52 -13.29 15.48
CA GLY A 640 -8.49 -12.28 15.75
C GLY A 640 -9.03 -10.96 16.27
N ILE A 641 -10.24 -10.95 16.87
CA ILE A 641 -10.82 -9.75 17.50
C ILE A 641 -10.53 -9.78 19.00
N TRP A 642 -9.60 -8.94 19.40
CA TRP A 642 -9.23 -8.73 20.80
C TRP A 642 -9.91 -7.49 21.35
N CYS A 643 -10.53 -7.59 22.52
CA CYS A 643 -11.14 -6.45 23.19
C CYS A 643 -10.53 -6.24 24.58
N LEU A 644 -10.22 -4.99 24.90
CA LEU A 644 -9.71 -4.59 26.20
C LEU A 644 -10.86 -4.66 27.24
N THR A 645 -10.61 -5.35 28.35
CA THR A 645 -11.62 -5.53 29.44
C THR A 645 -11.44 -4.56 30.58
N ASN A 646 -10.23 -4.01 30.75
CA ASN A 646 -9.90 -3.09 31.82
C ASN A 646 -9.51 -1.73 31.25
N GLU A 647 -10.39 -0.74 31.38
CA GLU A 647 -10.22 0.62 30.87
C GLU A 647 -9.00 1.33 31.46
N ASN A 648 -8.52 0.94 32.65
CA ASN A 648 -7.28 1.52 33.25
C ASN A 648 -6.02 1.22 32.45
N TYR A 649 -6.06 0.26 31.53
CA TYR A 649 -4.97 -0.06 30.61
C TYR A 649 -4.95 0.81 29.34
N TYR A 650 -5.84 1.78 29.25
CA TYR A 650 -5.86 2.72 28.14
C TYR A 650 -5.94 4.17 28.63
N ASN A 651 -5.16 5.04 27.99
CA ASN A 651 -5.18 6.48 28.20
C ASN A 651 -5.28 7.19 26.85
N GLN A 652 -6.13 8.22 26.74
CA GLN A 652 -6.38 8.95 25.49
C GLN A 652 -5.18 9.74 24.99
N GLU A 653 -4.19 10.05 25.84
CA GLU A 653 -2.99 10.79 25.46
C GLU A 653 -1.82 9.87 25.09
N THR A 654 -1.72 8.69 25.73
CA THR A 654 -0.57 7.78 25.58
C THR A 654 -0.93 6.40 25.01
N GLY A 655 -2.24 6.12 24.86
CA GLY A 655 -2.75 4.86 24.31
C GLY A 655 -2.66 3.69 25.30
N ILE A 656 -2.63 2.47 24.77
CA ILE A 656 -2.64 1.24 25.57
C ILE A 656 -1.38 1.12 26.42
N ARG A 657 -1.56 0.81 27.71
CA ARG A 657 -0.49 0.59 28.67
C ARG A 657 -0.05 -0.88 28.63
N ILE A 658 1.25 -1.11 28.48
CA ILE A 658 1.84 -2.44 28.43
C ILE A 658 2.88 -2.51 29.55
N GLU A 659 2.57 -3.24 30.62
CA GLU A 659 3.52 -3.53 31.68
C GLU A 659 4.20 -4.86 31.34
N LEU A 660 5.48 -4.82 30.97
CA LEU A 660 6.26 -6.04 30.85
C LEU A 660 6.59 -6.52 32.24
N THR A 661 6.17 -7.73 32.56
CA THR A 661 6.73 -8.45 33.70
C THR A 661 8.16 -8.84 33.30
N ASP A 662 9.13 -8.15 33.86
CA ASP A 662 10.53 -8.57 33.78
C ASP A 662 10.64 -9.94 34.47
N TYR A 663 10.60 -11.01 33.67
CA TYR A 663 11.13 -12.28 34.14
C TYR A 663 12.64 -12.12 34.12
N ILE A 664 13.20 -11.84 35.29
CA ILE A 664 14.61 -12.09 35.60
C ILE A 664 14.78 -13.60 35.40
N LEU A 665 15.40 -13.99 34.31
CA LEU A 665 15.99 -15.31 34.10
C LEU A 665 17.48 -15.23 34.45
#